data_50e6e0732de194c56c148f295942ed80
#
_entry.id   50e6e0732de194c56c148f295942ed80
#
_cell.length_a   1.000
_cell.length_b   1.000
_cell.length_c   1.000
_cell.angle_alpha   90.00
_cell.angle_beta   90.00
_cell.angle_gamma   90.00
#
_symmetry.space_group_name_H-M   'P 1'
#
loop_
_entity.id
_entity.type
_entity.pdbx_description
1 polymer ?
#
loop_
_entity_poly.entity_id
_entity_poly.type
_entity_poly.pdbx_seq_one_letter_code
_entity_poly.pdbx_strand_id
1 'polypeptide(L)'
;MDRIFIPTVNRVDDQITLSQIPKEYKNKVTLVVQSWERNKYKYDVDYLVLPKNINLDDYYCLTKTRKIIYEEGKKLKYGVLDDDLIFHRRNQRRFGLPSDMEKSFRICDEKDMVEMFNLYSKWLDEPNITFCGGCRFGMIPPTNEYRNNQPIFSQLFLNGSDIYDRLNEFPLTEVRYDEDVLFLLSLFSKGFGSRESIRFGFHNQSLKGKIEETVWKDSEYKNVWKDHKRIEQLYPEFYKVLLDDKGNRIKGGFRDYGKTRVFWSKCFKSSQTNNSKPKIINSKKQTKVNDIGYDNLIDEVNEIEKYEVGYQPPKPKKQQSPYPFKLKVHIWSRGDVDKFCNTIGKSLSYDKRRFTYTKDKTKNPTYTETRTNPFVKRVTHKERIESEYWKNTVEYNQDGWKTYVTFEITFNNENDLIDFTKKVKVSVSLNRPYISFPNKEPKKWKYWWVCKNKNVNPKYPIYVVSKGRSDSRLTIKCLERLNIPYHVVIEPQDLPSYKCIIDPKKILVLPYSNRGNGPGEARNWCWEHSKKLGYKRHWVMDDNIVNFKRLYNHRKLPVGDGGMFRVCEEFVDRFENVPLAGLQYDFFCPDKQPFPPVVRNSRIYSVLLIENSCNFRWRGRYNEDTILSLDILKHNPKSPFDIKNKNWKGDLCTLQFNCLLQEKSPTQKLKGGNSDEFYFKEGTYNKSKMLEVIHGDVSKVKYMYNRYHHKVNYLPFKNNELKYVKGYDPLKNKKETDLFVFERVKDYFKD
;
A
#
# COMPACT_ATOMS: atom_id res chain seq x y z
N MET A 1 -13.11 32.73 16.63
CA MET A 1 -14.12 31.92 17.34
C MET A 1 -15.05 32.87 18.05
N ASP A 2 -16.36 32.79 17.76
CA ASP A 2 -17.33 33.76 18.28
C ASP A 2 -17.92 33.29 19.61
N ARG A 3 -18.19 31.99 19.76
CA ARG A 3 -18.76 31.41 20.97
C ARG A 3 -18.27 29.97 21.22
N ILE A 4 -18.27 29.55 22.49
CA ILE A 4 -17.92 28.20 22.93
C ILE A 4 -19.02 27.71 23.87
N PHE A 5 -19.77 26.71 23.46
CA PHE A 5 -20.81 26.09 24.28
C PHE A 5 -20.23 24.89 25.03
N ILE A 6 -20.48 24.79 26.33
CA ILE A 6 -20.10 23.67 27.17
C ILE A 6 -21.36 23.14 27.86
N PRO A 7 -22.03 22.11 27.31
CA PRO A 7 -23.14 21.48 27.97
C PRO A 7 -22.66 20.72 29.21
N THR A 8 -23.33 20.96 30.33
CA THR A 8 -22.95 20.36 31.63
C THR A 8 -24.17 20.08 32.48
N VAL A 9 -24.11 19.01 33.27
CA VAL A 9 -25.15 18.62 34.21
C VAL A 9 -24.55 17.91 35.44
N ASN A 10 -25.02 18.26 36.64
CA ASN A 10 -24.54 17.69 37.92
C ASN A 10 -23.00 17.84 38.15
N ARG A 11 -22.34 18.82 37.52
CA ARG A 11 -20.89 19.07 37.62
C ARG A 11 -20.58 20.50 38.06
N VAL A 12 -21.26 20.96 39.07
CA VAL A 12 -21.13 22.35 39.54
C VAL A 12 -19.70 22.70 39.91
N ASP A 13 -18.98 21.79 40.59
CA ASP A 13 -17.62 22.01 41.10
C ASP A 13 -16.53 21.41 40.19
N ASP A 14 -16.90 20.61 39.17
CA ASP A 14 -15.97 19.82 38.34
C ASP A 14 -15.97 20.31 36.88
N GLN A 15 -15.72 21.60 36.64
CA GLN A 15 -15.71 22.21 35.30
C GLN A 15 -14.33 22.11 34.66
N ILE A 16 -13.94 20.87 34.25
CA ILE A 16 -12.59 20.57 33.76
C ILE A 16 -12.29 21.33 32.47
N THR A 17 -13.16 21.24 31.48
CA THR A 17 -13.01 21.94 30.19
C THR A 17 -12.97 23.45 30.41
N LEU A 18 -13.89 24.00 31.18
CA LEU A 18 -13.95 25.45 31.47
C LEU A 18 -12.68 25.97 32.16
N SER A 19 -12.07 25.18 33.06
CA SER A 19 -10.85 25.57 33.77
C SER A 19 -9.65 25.80 32.83
N GLN A 20 -9.63 25.12 31.65
CA GLN A 20 -8.54 25.21 30.68
C GLN A 20 -8.78 26.28 29.59
N ILE A 21 -9.97 26.90 29.54
CA ILE A 21 -10.24 27.94 28.56
C ILE A 21 -9.40 29.19 28.89
N PRO A 22 -8.62 29.74 27.92
CA PRO A 22 -7.81 30.96 28.13
C PRO A 22 -8.65 32.15 28.54
N LYS A 23 -8.05 33.06 29.29
CA LYS A 23 -8.72 34.27 29.81
C LYS A 23 -9.33 35.11 28.68
N GLU A 24 -8.66 35.23 27.54
CA GLU A 24 -9.15 35.97 26.36
C GLU A 24 -10.39 35.37 25.69
N TYR A 25 -10.71 34.09 25.98
CA TYR A 25 -11.90 33.40 25.47
C TYR A 25 -12.98 33.18 26.52
N LYS A 26 -12.77 33.53 27.79
CA LYS A 26 -13.74 33.33 28.88
C LYS A 26 -15.07 34.03 28.61
N ASN A 27 -15.02 35.24 28.08
CA ASN A 27 -16.20 36.05 27.72
C ASN A 27 -16.96 35.49 26.49
N LYS A 28 -16.42 34.48 25.84
CA LYS A 28 -17.05 33.77 24.71
C LYS A 28 -17.66 32.42 25.13
N VAL A 29 -17.46 32.03 26.38
CA VAL A 29 -17.99 30.76 26.87
C VAL A 29 -19.44 30.94 27.32
N THR A 30 -20.25 29.95 26.91
CA THR A 30 -21.62 29.80 27.38
C THR A 30 -21.76 28.39 27.99
N LEU A 31 -22.01 28.33 29.29
CA LEU A 31 -22.38 27.07 29.94
C LEU A 31 -23.85 26.75 29.59
N VAL A 32 -24.08 25.55 29.09
CA VAL A 32 -25.45 25.10 28.80
C VAL A 32 -25.91 24.20 29.95
N VAL A 33 -26.86 24.70 30.73
CA VAL A 33 -27.24 24.13 32.02
C VAL A 33 -28.73 23.82 32.10
N GLN A 34 -29.07 22.84 32.90
CA GLN A 34 -30.46 22.52 33.22
C GLN A 34 -31.12 23.64 34.04
N SER A 35 -32.40 23.91 33.78
CA SER A 35 -33.13 24.99 34.52
C SER A 35 -33.15 24.83 36.01
N TRP A 36 -33.20 23.59 36.52
CA TRP A 36 -33.24 23.30 37.96
C TRP A 36 -31.89 23.42 38.66
N GLU A 37 -30.79 23.46 37.96
CA GLU A 37 -29.45 23.60 38.59
C GLU A 37 -28.75 24.90 38.29
N ARG A 38 -29.33 25.79 37.46
CA ARG A 38 -28.70 27.07 37.04
C ARG A 38 -28.16 27.87 38.26
N ASN A 39 -28.89 27.99 39.33
CA ASN A 39 -28.54 28.76 40.48
C ASN A 39 -27.33 28.21 41.28
N LYS A 40 -26.94 26.96 41.03
CA LYS A 40 -25.80 26.34 41.66
C LYS A 40 -24.47 26.76 41.02
N TYR A 41 -24.50 27.10 39.72
CA TYR A 41 -23.31 27.52 38.96
C TYR A 41 -23.04 29.01 39.18
N LYS A 42 -21.81 29.33 39.65
CA LYS A 42 -21.37 30.70 39.98
C LYS A 42 -20.14 31.12 39.16
N TYR A 43 -19.97 30.61 37.98
CA TYR A 43 -18.86 30.99 37.12
C TYR A 43 -19.15 32.30 36.39
N ASP A 44 -18.13 33.11 36.15
CA ASP A 44 -18.20 34.38 35.42
C ASP A 44 -18.13 34.11 33.90
N VAL A 45 -19.24 33.58 33.37
CA VAL A 45 -19.44 33.25 31.95
C VAL A 45 -20.95 33.37 31.61
N ASP A 46 -21.28 33.38 30.32
CA ASP A 46 -22.67 33.35 29.87
C ASP A 46 -23.34 31.98 30.18
N TYR A 47 -24.64 31.99 30.27
CA TYR A 47 -25.45 30.80 30.52
C TYR A 47 -26.58 30.67 29.52
N LEU A 48 -26.71 29.50 28.89
CA LEU A 48 -27.87 29.05 28.14
C LEU A 48 -28.66 28.07 29.03
N VAL A 49 -29.79 28.55 29.54
CA VAL A 49 -30.65 27.72 30.41
C VAL A 49 -31.63 26.94 29.57
N LEU A 50 -31.59 25.62 29.69
CA LEU A 50 -32.49 24.74 28.95
C LEU A 50 -33.93 24.88 29.41
N PRO A 51 -34.92 24.76 28.50
CA PRO A 51 -36.33 24.71 28.85
C PRO A 51 -36.66 23.61 29.87
N LYS A 52 -37.61 23.86 30.80
CA LYS A 52 -38.00 22.90 31.87
C LYS A 52 -38.42 21.51 31.38
N ASN A 53 -38.94 21.43 30.17
CA ASN A 53 -39.37 20.18 29.54
C ASN A 53 -38.18 19.37 28.93
N ILE A 54 -36.98 19.89 28.96
CA ILE A 54 -35.76 19.18 28.62
C ILE A 54 -35.03 18.87 29.93
N ASN A 55 -35.31 17.73 30.51
CA ASN A 55 -34.70 17.26 31.74
C ASN A 55 -34.15 15.85 31.58
N LEU A 56 -33.51 15.30 32.62
CA LEU A 56 -32.86 13.98 32.56
C LEU A 56 -33.85 12.79 32.37
N ASP A 57 -35.14 12.97 32.62
CA ASP A 57 -36.17 11.95 32.38
C ASP A 57 -36.58 11.92 30.92
N ASP A 58 -36.30 12.97 30.15
CA ASP A 58 -36.56 12.98 28.72
C ASP A 58 -35.51 12.09 28.00
N TYR A 59 -36.02 11.04 27.35
CA TYR A 59 -35.17 10.11 26.58
C TYR A 59 -34.23 10.84 25.58
N TYR A 60 -34.70 11.90 24.97
CA TYR A 60 -33.96 12.70 24.00
C TYR A 60 -33.35 13.96 24.58
N CYS A 61 -33.11 14.06 25.88
CA CYS A 61 -32.56 15.23 26.54
C CYS A 61 -31.25 15.69 25.90
N LEU A 62 -30.31 14.79 25.65
CA LEU A 62 -28.99 15.12 25.07
C LEU A 62 -29.12 15.66 23.64
N THR A 63 -29.88 14.99 22.82
CA THR A 63 -30.08 15.39 21.41
C THR A 63 -30.85 16.73 21.27
N LYS A 64 -31.83 16.94 22.13
CA LYS A 64 -32.54 18.23 22.20
C LYS A 64 -31.64 19.35 22.68
N THR A 65 -30.76 19.08 23.67
CA THR A 65 -29.74 20.04 24.12
C THR A 65 -28.79 20.41 22.97
N ARG A 66 -28.29 19.44 22.24
CA ARG A 66 -27.41 19.66 21.07
C ARG A 66 -28.17 20.49 20.00
N LYS A 67 -29.42 20.18 19.71
CA LYS A 67 -30.24 20.93 18.75
C LYS A 67 -30.37 22.41 19.13
N ILE A 68 -30.66 22.71 20.39
CA ILE A 68 -30.72 24.11 20.88
C ILE A 68 -29.37 24.82 20.70
N ILE A 69 -28.26 24.14 21.01
CA ILE A 69 -26.93 24.72 20.81
C ILE A 69 -26.69 25.05 19.34
N TYR A 70 -27.08 24.17 18.41
CA TYR A 70 -26.92 24.42 16.97
C TYR A 70 -27.81 25.57 16.47
N GLU A 71 -29.00 25.72 17.01
CA GLU A 71 -29.89 26.84 16.72
C GLU A 71 -29.35 28.18 17.25
N GLU A 72 -28.77 28.18 18.46
CA GLU A 72 -28.10 29.36 19.06
C GLU A 72 -26.82 29.73 18.33
N GLY A 73 -26.11 28.73 17.79
CA GLY A 73 -24.88 28.88 17.02
C GLY A 73 -25.08 29.37 15.57
N LYS A 74 -26.33 29.62 15.13
CA LYS A 74 -26.60 30.14 13.78
C LYS A 74 -25.80 31.39 13.50
N LYS A 75 -25.22 31.49 12.31
CA LYS A 75 -24.38 32.61 11.88
C LYS A 75 -23.10 32.86 12.70
N LEU A 76 -22.75 31.95 13.57
CA LEU A 76 -21.52 32.03 14.41
C LEU A 76 -20.53 30.96 13.98
N LYS A 77 -19.25 31.23 14.21
CA LYS A 77 -18.22 30.21 14.32
C LYS A 77 -18.12 29.81 15.80
N TYR A 78 -18.55 28.63 16.13
CA TYR A 78 -18.66 28.24 17.53
C TYR A 78 -18.10 26.83 17.80
N GLY A 79 -17.68 26.61 19.03
CA GLY A 79 -17.29 25.30 19.54
C GLY A 79 -18.37 24.67 20.38
N VAL A 80 -18.51 23.34 20.32
CA VAL A 80 -19.28 22.54 21.25
C VAL A 80 -18.33 21.55 21.89
N LEU A 81 -18.08 21.73 23.19
CA LEU A 81 -17.07 20.99 23.93
C LEU A 81 -17.72 20.25 25.09
N ASP A 82 -17.43 18.95 25.24
CA ASP A 82 -17.84 18.21 26.43
C ASP A 82 -17.15 18.83 27.68
N ASP A 83 -17.76 18.73 28.87
CA ASP A 83 -17.31 19.44 30.07
C ASP A 83 -16.14 18.78 30.80
N ASP A 84 -15.65 17.62 30.33
CA ASP A 84 -14.61 16.79 30.94
C ASP A 84 -13.35 16.63 30.07
N LEU A 85 -13.12 17.53 29.12
CA LEU A 85 -11.98 17.45 28.21
C LEU A 85 -10.70 17.96 28.84
N ILE A 86 -9.61 17.23 28.63
CA ILE A 86 -8.23 17.71 28.81
C ILE A 86 -7.58 17.83 27.43
N PHE A 87 -7.07 19.02 27.13
CA PHE A 87 -6.48 19.35 25.85
C PHE A 87 -4.99 19.06 25.81
N HIS A 88 -4.52 18.54 24.69
CA HIS A 88 -3.14 18.16 24.48
C HIS A 88 -2.57 18.77 23.21
N ARG A 89 -1.29 19.13 23.27
CA ARG A 89 -0.49 19.53 22.12
C ARG A 89 0.58 18.49 21.82
N ARG A 90 0.76 18.16 20.54
CA ARG A 90 1.82 17.25 20.10
C ARG A 90 3.18 17.94 20.13
N ASN A 91 4.19 17.27 20.67
CA ASN A 91 5.57 17.73 20.66
C ASN A 91 6.19 17.56 19.28
N GLN A 92 6.59 18.66 18.64
CA GLN A 92 7.14 18.68 17.27
C GLN A 92 8.44 17.86 17.09
N ARG A 93 9.21 17.63 18.15
CA ARG A 93 10.51 16.93 18.08
C ARG A 93 10.43 15.41 18.05
N ARG A 94 9.25 14.80 18.11
CA ARG A 94 9.08 13.33 18.21
C ARG A 94 8.09 12.75 17.22
N PHE A 95 8.04 13.30 16.03
CA PHE A 95 7.32 12.67 14.94
C PHE A 95 8.00 11.35 14.56
N GLY A 96 7.33 10.22 14.76
CA GLY A 96 7.73 8.92 14.22
C GLY A 96 8.09 7.80 15.20
N LEU A 97 7.93 7.98 16.52
CA LEU A 97 8.16 6.91 17.50
C LEU A 97 6.85 6.43 18.14
N PRO A 98 6.39 5.20 17.82
CA PRO A 98 5.10 4.68 18.31
C PRO A 98 5.09 4.24 19.79
N SER A 99 6.26 4.04 20.40
CA SER A 99 6.38 3.46 21.75
C SER A 99 6.15 4.44 22.90
N ASP A 100 6.07 5.75 22.62
CA ASP A 100 5.99 6.79 23.62
C ASP A 100 4.82 7.76 23.33
N MET A 101 3.60 7.25 23.20
CA MET A 101 2.42 8.11 22.96
C MET A 101 2.22 9.14 24.05
N GLU A 102 2.45 8.78 25.31
CA GLU A 102 2.40 9.71 26.46
C GLU A 102 3.46 10.81 26.35
N LYS A 103 4.65 10.49 25.85
CA LYS A 103 5.74 11.46 25.65
C LYS A 103 5.61 12.29 24.35
N SER A 104 4.72 11.90 23.45
CA SER A 104 4.47 12.61 22.19
C SER A 104 3.54 13.81 22.35
N PHE A 105 2.83 13.89 23.46
CA PHE A 105 1.89 14.95 23.78
C PHE A 105 2.18 15.53 25.15
N ARG A 106 1.95 16.82 25.29
CA ARG A 106 1.88 17.52 26.58
C ARG A 106 0.51 18.15 26.74
N ILE A 107 0.10 18.39 27.95
CA ILE A 107 -1.10 19.18 28.25
C ILE A 107 -0.91 20.58 27.66
N CYS A 108 -1.95 21.13 27.06
CA CYS A 108 -1.95 22.48 26.53
C CYS A 108 -1.80 23.51 27.65
N ASP A 109 -0.91 24.47 27.46
CA ASP A 109 -0.91 25.70 28.24
C ASP A 109 -1.86 26.74 27.61
N GLU A 110 -1.98 27.92 28.23
CA GLU A 110 -2.87 28.99 27.76
C GLU A 110 -2.54 29.43 26.33
N LYS A 111 -1.26 29.54 25.97
CA LYS A 111 -0.81 29.92 24.62
C LYS A 111 -1.18 28.85 23.56
N ASP A 112 -1.06 27.59 23.95
CA ASP A 112 -1.45 26.48 23.08
C ASP A 112 -2.96 26.49 22.79
N MET A 113 -3.78 26.78 23.80
CA MET A 113 -5.22 26.87 23.67
C MET A 113 -5.62 28.05 22.79
N VAL A 114 -4.98 29.20 22.94
CA VAL A 114 -5.17 30.37 22.05
C VAL A 114 -4.81 30.01 20.60
N GLU A 115 -3.66 29.37 20.40
CA GLU A 115 -3.23 28.92 19.07
C GLU A 115 -4.23 27.94 18.46
N MET A 116 -4.75 27.00 19.25
CA MET A 116 -5.75 26.03 18.82
C MET A 116 -7.05 26.69 18.36
N PHE A 117 -7.60 27.60 19.18
CA PHE A 117 -8.86 28.30 18.81
C PHE A 117 -8.69 29.21 17.59
N ASN A 118 -7.54 29.89 17.47
CA ASN A 118 -7.24 30.69 16.29
C ASN A 118 -7.11 29.82 15.03
N LEU A 119 -6.44 28.68 15.14
CA LEU A 119 -6.28 27.72 14.04
C LEU A 119 -7.64 27.20 13.57
N TYR A 120 -8.51 26.79 14.50
CA TYR A 120 -9.83 26.27 14.16
C TYR A 120 -10.74 27.34 13.58
N SER A 121 -10.69 28.57 14.13
CA SER A 121 -11.41 29.71 13.57
C SER A 121 -10.99 29.98 12.13
N LYS A 122 -9.68 29.94 11.82
CA LYS A 122 -9.15 30.12 10.49
C LYS A 122 -9.60 28.99 9.54
N TRP A 123 -9.62 27.75 10.00
CA TRP A 123 -10.10 26.64 9.18
C TRP A 123 -11.58 26.76 8.78
N LEU A 124 -12.41 27.28 9.70
CA LEU A 124 -13.82 27.53 9.43
C LEU A 124 -14.06 28.71 8.45
N ASP A 125 -13.04 29.47 8.06
CA ASP A 125 -13.08 30.44 6.97
C ASP A 125 -12.79 29.82 5.59
N GLU A 126 -12.28 28.59 5.55
CA GLU A 126 -11.98 27.92 4.31
C GLU A 126 -13.26 27.36 3.66
N PRO A 127 -13.50 27.58 2.36
CA PRO A 127 -14.80 27.35 1.71
C PRO A 127 -15.28 25.89 1.72
N ASN A 128 -14.41 24.92 2.02
CA ASN A 128 -14.75 23.51 2.03
C ASN A 128 -14.70 22.89 3.45
N ILE A 129 -14.59 23.70 4.50
CA ILE A 129 -14.49 23.25 5.88
C ILE A 129 -15.62 23.84 6.69
N THR A 130 -16.67 23.07 6.90
CA THR A 130 -17.82 23.45 7.70
C THR A 130 -17.63 23.16 9.18
N PHE A 131 -16.87 22.10 9.49
CA PHE A 131 -16.58 21.74 10.88
C PHE A 131 -15.16 21.22 11.07
N CYS A 132 -14.62 21.46 12.23
CA CYS A 132 -13.26 21.01 12.58
C CYS A 132 -13.15 20.70 14.07
N GLY A 133 -12.02 20.13 14.48
CA GLY A 133 -11.73 19.84 15.88
C GLY A 133 -10.45 19.04 16.07
N GLY A 134 -10.20 18.66 17.32
CA GLY A 134 -9.07 17.84 17.69
C GLY A 134 -9.34 16.36 17.59
N CYS A 135 -8.28 15.61 17.57
CA CYS A 135 -8.30 14.16 17.57
C CYS A 135 -8.30 13.60 18.98
N ARG A 136 -8.93 12.46 19.20
CA ARG A 136 -8.90 11.77 20.48
C ARG A 136 -7.49 11.27 20.79
N PHE A 137 -6.99 11.62 22.00
CA PHE A 137 -5.70 11.17 22.49
C PHE A 137 -5.58 9.63 22.39
N GLY A 138 -4.47 9.16 21.84
CA GLY A 138 -4.25 7.70 21.67
C GLY A 138 -4.69 7.11 20.32
N MET A 139 -5.47 7.82 19.51
CA MET A 139 -5.95 7.33 18.21
C MET A 139 -5.27 7.97 16.99
N ILE A 140 -4.20 8.72 17.19
CA ILE A 140 -3.66 9.64 16.19
C ILE A 140 -2.44 9.07 15.48
N PRO A 141 -2.45 9.01 14.14
CA PRO A 141 -1.25 8.74 13.36
C PRO A 141 -0.30 9.95 13.34
N PRO A 142 1.04 9.74 13.38
CA PRO A 142 2.03 10.81 13.56
C PRO A 142 2.45 11.53 12.27
N THR A 143 1.61 11.73 11.27
CA THR A 143 2.12 12.03 9.92
C THR A 143 1.79 13.41 9.35
N ASN A 144 0.67 14.03 9.68
CA ASN A 144 0.26 15.33 9.13
C ASN A 144 -0.21 16.27 10.23
N GLU A 145 -0.28 17.56 9.97
CA GLU A 145 -0.85 18.51 10.94
C GLU A 145 -2.36 18.35 11.08
N TYR A 146 -3.03 17.88 10.05
CA TYR A 146 -4.49 17.66 10.04
C TYR A 146 -4.90 16.56 9.05
N ARG A 147 -6.16 16.11 9.16
CA ARG A 147 -6.84 15.21 8.20
C ARG A 147 -8.17 15.82 7.78
N ASN A 148 -8.52 15.73 6.50
CA ASN A 148 -9.82 16.18 6.00
C ASN A 148 -10.86 15.05 6.03
N ASN A 149 -12.13 15.44 6.12
CA ASN A 149 -13.29 14.55 6.03
C ASN A 149 -13.25 13.37 7.01
N GLN A 150 -12.83 13.68 8.25
CA GLN A 150 -12.84 12.74 9.37
C GLN A 150 -13.99 13.07 10.34
N PRO A 151 -14.58 12.07 11.00
CA PRO A 151 -15.53 12.30 12.07
C PRO A 151 -14.84 12.98 13.27
N ILE A 152 -15.49 13.94 13.88
CA ILE A 152 -14.98 14.74 14.99
C ILE A 152 -15.96 14.63 16.16
N PHE A 153 -15.50 14.07 17.27
CA PHE A 153 -16.32 13.83 18.46
C PHE A 153 -15.86 14.69 19.62
N SER A 154 -16.74 14.97 20.56
CA SER A 154 -16.48 15.65 21.85
C SER A 154 -15.85 17.04 21.81
N GLN A 155 -15.08 17.37 20.80
CA GLN A 155 -14.45 18.67 20.55
C GLN A 155 -14.80 19.13 19.14
N LEU A 156 -15.99 19.64 18.94
CA LEU A 156 -16.55 20.00 17.63
C LEU A 156 -16.64 21.51 17.48
N PHE A 157 -16.03 22.06 16.44
CA PHE A 157 -16.14 23.46 16.03
C PHE A 157 -16.84 23.56 14.69
N LEU A 158 -17.77 24.50 14.56
CA LEU A 158 -18.72 24.60 13.47
C LEU A 158 -18.79 26.02 12.90
N ASN A 159 -18.98 26.13 11.59
CA ASN A 159 -19.49 27.35 10.96
C ASN A 159 -21.03 27.21 10.88
N GLY A 160 -21.72 27.89 11.78
CA GLY A 160 -23.19 27.82 11.86
C GLY A 160 -23.89 28.34 10.62
N SER A 161 -23.30 29.32 9.92
CA SER A 161 -23.88 29.85 8.69
C SER A 161 -23.99 28.81 7.57
N ASP A 162 -23.10 27.82 7.52
CA ASP A 162 -23.11 26.78 6.49
C ASP A 162 -24.24 25.77 6.69
N ILE A 163 -24.61 25.49 7.93
CA ILE A 163 -25.51 24.37 8.28
C ILE A 163 -26.93 24.83 8.69
N TYR A 164 -27.10 26.09 9.08
CA TYR A 164 -28.35 26.57 9.73
C TYR A 164 -29.59 26.31 8.89
N ASP A 165 -29.57 26.68 7.63
CA ASP A 165 -30.76 26.54 6.74
C ASP A 165 -31.14 25.09 6.49
N ARG A 166 -30.21 24.15 6.77
CA ARG A 166 -30.40 22.71 6.58
C ARG A 166 -30.56 21.93 7.88
N LEU A 167 -30.48 22.60 9.03
CA LEU A 167 -30.52 21.95 10.34
C LEU A 167 -31.82 21.16 10.56
N ASN A 168 -32.95 21.66 10.04
CA ASN A 168 -34.25 20.99 10.11
C ASN A 168 -34.35 19.72 9.25
N GLU A 169 -33.41 19.51 8.32
CA GLU A 169 -33.33 18.28 7.51
C GLU A 169 -32.62 17.13 8.28
N PHE A 170 -32.00 17.43 9.41
CA PHE A 170 -31.23 16.46 10.18
C PHE A 170 -32.11 15.76 11.20
N PRO A 171 -32.09 14.43 11.27
CA PRO A 171 -32.93 13.63 12.19
C PRO A 171 -32.36 13.62 13.61
N LEU A 172 -32.04 14.78 14.18
CA LEU A 172 -31.29 14.92 15.43
C LEU A 172 -31.95 14.31 16.66
N THR A 173 -33.28 14.20 16.68
CA THR A 173 -34.07 13.69 17.82
C THR A 173 -34.54 12.24 17.63
N GLU A 174 -33.93 11.51 16.72
CA GLU A 174 -34.35 10.13 16.39
C GLU A 174 -33.66 9.08 17.27
N VAL A 175 -32.57 9.43 17.97
CA VAL A 175 -31.81 8.56 18.83
C VAL A 175 -31.39 9.27 20.10
N ARG A 176 -31.11 8.50 21.15
CA ARG A 176 -30.49 9.00 22.40
C ARG A 176 -29.01 8.75 22.42
N TYR A 177 -28.59 7.57 21.95
CA TYR A 177 -27.21 7.12 21.93
C TYR A 177 -26.64 7.24 20.52
N ASP A 178 -25.33 7.52 20.41
CA ASP A 178 -24.66 7.79 19.15
C ASP A 178 -25.26 9.01 18.39
N GLU A 179 -25.79 10.00 19.11
CA GLU A 179 -26.35 11.23 18.54
C GLU A 179 -25.30 12.03 17.79
N ASP A 180 -24.05 11.98 18.23
CA ASP A 180 -22.91 12.57 17.55
C ASP A 180 -22.60 11.85 16.23
N VAL A 181 -22.70 10.50 16.20
CA VAL A 181 -22.59 9.72 14.97
C VAL A 181 -23.68 10.09 13.99
N LEU A 182 -24.93 10.21 14.47
CA LEU A 182 -26.07 10.59 13.64
C LEU A 182 -25.91 11.99 13.05
N PHE A 183 -25.46 12.94 13.86
CA PHE A 183 -25.20 14.31 13.41
C PHE A 183 -24.10 14.37 12.36
N LEU A 184 -22.99 13.70 12.58
CA LEU A 184 -21.87 13.64 11.62
C LEU A 184 -22.24 12.95 10.30
N LEU A 185 -23.04 11.87 10.35
CA LEU A 185 -23.62 11.26 9.15
C LEU A 185 -24.53 12.24 8.41
N SER A 186 -25.32 13.02 9.13
CA SER A 186 -26.17 14.06 8.53
C SER A 186 -25.34 15.11 7.82
N LEU A 187 -24.26 15.61 8.44
CA LEU A 187 -23.34 16.57 7.82
C LEU A 187 -22.67 16.00 6.56
N PHE A 188 -22.05 14.82 6.67
CA PHE A 188 -21.37 14.20 5.55
C PHE A 188 -22.30 13.83 4.39
N SER A 189 -23.51 13.38 4.68
CA SER A 189 -24.49 13.03 3.65
C SER A 189 -24.95 14.24 2.83
N LYS A 190 -24.80 15.43 3.38
CA LYS A 190 -25.11 16.70 2.72
C LYS A 190 -23.89 17.40 2.11
N GLY A 191 -22.71 16.78 2.21
CA GLY A 191 -21.48 17.27 1.58
C GLY A 191 -20.68 18.27 2.40
N PHE A 192 -20.99 18.46 3.68
CA PHE A 192 -20.24 19.33 4.56
C PHE A 192 -18.89 18.73 4.91
N GLY A 193 -17.80 19.43 4.58
CA GLY A 193 -16.44 18.97 4.81
C GLY A 193 -15.92 19.23 6.22
N SER A 194 -15.02 18.38 6.68
CA SER A 194 -14.39 18.50 8.00
C SER A 194 -12.87 18.55 7.93
N ARG A 195 -12.26 19.08 9.02
CA ARG A 195 -10.82 19.02 9.24
C ARG A 195 -10.50 18.66 10.70
N GLU A 196 -9.83 17.53 10.89
CA GLU A 196 -9.38 17.07 12.21
C GLU A 196 -7.92 17.44 12.43
N SER A 197 -7.65 18.10 13.56
CA SER A 197 -6.29 18.43 13.98
C SER A 197 -5.56 17.20 14.51
N ILE A 198 -4.32 17.02 14.05
CA ILE A 198 -3.39 16.03 14.59
C ILE A 198 -2.37 16.73 15.51
N ARG A 199 -2.26 18.05 15.39
CA ARG A 199 -1.41 18.88 16.22
C ARG A 199 -1.98 19.06 17.61
N PHE A 200 -3.30 19.22 17.72
CA PHE A 200 -4.05 19.32 18.96
C PHE A 200 -4.98 18.14 19.12
N GLY A 201 -5.06 17.64 20.33
CA GLY A 201 -5.93 16.53 20.67
C GLY A 201 -6.53 16.70 22.07
N PHE A 202 -7.38 15.76 22.44
CA PHE A 202 -8.01 15.76 23.76
C PHE A 202 -8.19 14.32 24.28
N HIS A 203 -8.43 14.21 25.58
CA HIS A 203 -9.03 13.03 26.18
C HIS A 203 -10.10 13.45 27.19
N ASN A 204 -11.09 12.60 27.38
CA ASN A 204 -12.08 12.79 28.43
C ASN A 204 -11.49 12.31 29.76
N GLN A 205 -11.55 13.13 30.80
CA GLN A 205 -11.18 12.71 32.13
C GLN A 205 -12.32 11.89 32.72
N SER A 206 -12.07 10.59 32.94
CA SER A 206 -13.04 9.73 33.62
C SER A 206 -13.21 10.20 35.08
N LEU A 207 -14.31 10.83 35.36
CA LEU A 207 -14.75 11.17 36.72
C LEU A 207 -15.39 9.93 37.32
N LYS A 208 -14.62 9.14 38.05
CA LYS A 208 -15.14 7.97 38.76
C LYS A 208 -16.27 8.38 39.73
N GLY A 209 -17.47 7.89 39.51
CA GLY A 209 -18.52 7.78 40.51
C GLY A 209 -19.68 8.78 40.50
N LYS A 210 -19.76 9.79 39.61
CA LYS A 210 -20.85 10.79 39.68
C LYS A 210 -21.81 10.88 38.45
N ILE A 211 -21.49 10.31 37.33
CA ILE A 211 -22.29 10.45 36.10
C ILE A 211 -22.92 9.13 35.68
N GLU A 212 -22.25 8.01 35.93
CA GLU A 212 -22.75 6.69 35.57
C GLU A 212 -24.07 6.32 36.25
N GLU A 213 -24.33 6.90 37.44
CA GLU A 213 -25.56 6.60 38.22
C GLU A 213 -26.77 7.45 37.82
N THR A 214 -26.59 8.62 37.20
CA THR A 214 -27.68 9.55 36.93
C THR A 214 -28.16 9.62 35.48
N VAL A 215 -27.29 9.43 34.51
CA VAL A 215 -27.58 9.54 33.07
C VAL A 215 -27.63 8.16 32.39
N TRP A 216 -26.90 7.19 32.93
CA TRP A 216 -26.71 5.86 32.32
C TRP A 216 -27.12 4.74 33.30
N LYS A 217 -28.40 4.55 33.54
CA LYS A 217 -28.87 3.38 34.31
C LYS A 217 -28.68 2.09 33.52
N ASP A 218 -28.08 1.06 34.10
CA ASP A 218 -27.82 -0.24 33.45
C ASP A 218 -29.05 -0.89 32.79
N SER A 219 -30.24 -0.60 33.27
CA SER A 219 -31.48 -1.07 32.69
C SER A 219 -31.83 -0.47 31.32
N GLU A 220 -31.22 0.67 30.94
CA GLU A 220 -31.51 1.39 29.70
C GLU A 220 -30.64 0.96 28.51
N TYR A 221 -29.58 0.22 28.75
CA TYR A 221 -28.67 -0.23 27.68
C TYR A 221 -29.31 -1.14 26.63
N LYS A 222 -30.47 -1.72 26.93
CA LYS A 222 -31.28 -2.41 25.92
C LYS A 222 -31.73 -1.48 24.78
N ASN A 223 -31.76 -0.19 25.04
CA ASN A 223 -32.18 0.82 24.07
C ASN A 223 -31.07 1.25 23.08
N VAL A 224 -29.79 1.10 23.43
CA VAL A 224 -28.67 1.40 22.53
C VAL A 224 -28.80 0.62 21.22
N TRP A 225 -29.23 -0.62 21.30
CA TRP A 225 -29.50 -1.44 20.13
C TRP A 225 -30.60 -0.90 19.23
N LYS A 226 -31.66 -0.32 19.81
CA LYS A 226 -32.71 0.33 19.04
C LYS A 226 -32.18 1.55 18.27
N ASP A 227 -31.36 2.34 18.95
CA ASP A 227 -30.74 3.54 18.34
C ASP A 227 -29.78 3.17 17.21
N HIS A 228 -28.94 2.17 17.41
CA HIS A 228 -28.08 1.65 16.33
C HIS A 228 -28.91 1.17 15.13
N LYS A 229 -30.00 0.44 15.36
CA LYS A 229 -30.91 0.00 14.31
C LYS A 229 -31.61 1.20 13.64
N ARG A 230 -31.94 2.23 14.42
CA ARG A 230 -32.54 3.45 13.87
C ARG A 230 -31.57 4.21 12.97
N ILE A 231 -30.31 4.36 13.37
CA ILE A 231 -29.26 4.96 12.52
C ILE A 231 -29.06 4.12 11.24
N GLU A 232 -29.05 2.79 11.35
CA GLU A 232 -28.95 1.91 10.18
C GLU A 232 -30.13 2.09 9.21
N GLN A 233 -31.35 2.29 9.72
CA GLN A 233 -32.53 2.59 8.89
C GLN A 233 -32.46 3.95 8.19
N LEU A 234 -31.96 4.98 8.89
CA LEU A 234 -31.80 6.35 8.35
C LEU A 234 -30.66 6.41 7.33
N TYR A 235 -29.59 5.67 7.54
CA TYR A 235 -28.38 5.68 6.71
C TYR A 235 -27.94 4.27 6.30
N PRO A 236 -28.79 3.47 5.58
CA PRO A 236 -28.56 2.05 5.34
C PRO A 236 -27.30 1.75 4.50
N GLU A 237 -26.81 2.73 3.73
CA GLU A 237 -25.60 2.57 2.94
C GLU A 237 -24.34 2.92 3.72
N PHE A 238 -24.43 3.71 4.79
CA PHE A 238 -23.30 4.31 5.50
C PHE A 238 -23.12 3.83 6.92
N TYR A 239 -24.14 3.19 7.50
CA TYR A 239 -24.11 2.62 8.85
C TYR A 239 -24.58 1.19 8.84
N LYS A 240 -23.84 0.30 9.51
CA LYS A 240 -24.19 -1.12 9.62
C LYS A 240 -24.04 -1.61 11.05
N VAL A 241 -25.06 -2.29 11.52
CA VAL A 241 -24.97 -3.10 12.74
C VAL A 241 -24.39 -4.46 12.38
N LEU A 242 -23.36 -4.91 13.10
CA LEU A 242 -22.68 -6.17 12.81
C LEU A 242 -23.39 -7.32 13.56
N LEU A 243 -23.79 -8.34 12.79
CA LEU A 243 -24.43 -9.55 13.28
C LEU A 243 -23.50 -10.75 13.09
N ASP A 244 -23.63 -11.77 13.94
CA ASP A 244 -22.99 -13.07 13.75
C ASP A 244 -23.73 -13.90 12.67
N ASP A 245 -23.22 -15.07 12.36
CA ASP A 245 -23.79 -15.97 11.34
C ASP A 245 -25.20 -16.47 11.69
N LYS A 246 -25.65 -16.31 12.95
CA LYS A 246 -27.00 -16.66 13.44
C LYS A 246 -27.94 -15.45 13.51
N GLY A 247 -27.50 -14.28 13.07
CA GLY A 247 -28.25 -13.04 13.08
C GLY A 247 -28.32 -12.34 14.46
N ASN A 248 -27.50 -12.76 15.43
CA ASN A 248 -27.38 -12.09 16.71
C ASN A 248 -26.35 -10.97 16.64
N ARG A 249 -26.47 -9.96 17.53
CA ARG A 249 -25.49 -8.90 17.65
C ARG A 249 -24.13 -9.44 18.08
N ILE A 250 -23.07 -9.02 17.41
CA ILE A 250 -21.71 -9.33 17.84
C ILE A 250 -21.39 -8.47 19.06
N LYS A 251 -21.13 -9.14 20.20
CA LYS A 251 -20.68 -8.46 21.42
C LYS A 251 -19.34 -7.78 21.19
N GLY A 252 -19.15 -6.65 21.84
CA GLY A 252 -17.90 -5.87 21.80
C GLY A 252 -18.17 -4.38 21.64
N GLY A 253 -17.10 -3.56 21.75
CA GLY A 253 -17.19 -2.14 21.90
C GLY A 253 -17.23 -1.74 23.38
N PHE A 254 -17.51 -0.46 23.65
CA PHE A 254 -17.67 0.02 25.03
C PHE A 254 -18.87 -0.69 25.67
N ARG A 255 -18.64 -1.43 26.78
CA ARG A 255 -19.67 -2.14 27.56
C ARG A 255 -20.55 -3.16 26.79
N ASP A 256 -20.01 -3.80 25.74
CA ASP A 256 -20.72 -4.87 24.99
C ASP A 256 -22.04 -4.47 24.27
N TYR A 257 -22.21 -3.19 23.91
CA TYR A 257 -23.45 -2.72 23.26
C TYR A 257 -23.68 -3.20 21.83
N GLY A 258 -22.73 -3.91 21.28
CA GLY A 258 -22.75 -4.39 19.90
C GLY A 258 -21.78 -3.61 19.02
N LYS A 259 -21.26 -4.30 18.04
CA LYS A 259 -20.35 -3.69 17.06
C LYS A 259 -21.13 -3.06 15.93
N THR A 260 -20.75 -1.84 15.60
CA THR A 260 -21.25 -1.12 14.44
C THR A 260 -20.11 -0.78 13.48
N ARG A 261 -20.43 -0.45 12.24
CA ARG A 261 -19.50 0.02 11.24
C ARG A 261 -20.06 1.23 10.53
N VAL A 262 -19.33 2.32 10.56
CA VAL A 262 -19.67 3.55 9.85
C VAL A 262 -18.74 3.74 8.66
N PHE A 263 -19.32 4.05 7.49
CA PHE A 263 -18.59 4.26 6.25
C PHE A 263 -18.47 5.76 5.92
N TRP A 264 -17.75 6.50 6.76
CA TRP A 264 -17.63 7.97 6.72
C TRP A 264 -17.26 8.50 5.34
N SER A 265 -16.16 7.98 4.77
CA SER A 265 -15.68 8.41 3.46
C SER A 265 -16.68 8.10 2.33
N LYS A 266 -17.42 6.99 2.42
CA LYS A 266 -18.47 6.68 1.44
C LYS A 266 -19.61 7.67 1.56
N CYS A 267 -20.03 8.02 2.78
CA CYS A 267 -21.10 8.98 3.05
C CYS A 267 -20.76 10.36 2.47
N PHE A 268 -19.57 10.87 2.73
CA PHE A 268 -19.13 12.16 2.19
C PHE A 268 -19.02 12.14 0.65
N LYS A 269 -18.42 11.11 0.05
CA LYS A 269 -18.25 11.00 -1.40
C LYS A 269 -19.59 10.91 -2.14
N SER A 270 -20.59 10.23 -1.61
CA SER A 270 -21.90 10.11 -2.25
C SER A 270 -22.63 11.47 -2.36
N SER A 271 -22.40 12.38 -1.43
CA SER A 271 -22.99 13.72 -1.47
C SER A 271 -22.37 14.63 -2.53
N GLN A 272 -21.07 14.44 -2.82
CA GLN A 272 -20.35 15.23 -3.85
C GLN A 272 -20.84 14.87 -5.25
N THR A 273 -21.20 13.62 -5.51
CA THR A 273 -21.73 13.17 -6.82
C THR A 273 -23.17 13.64 -7.07
N ASN A 274 -23.94 13.93 -6.02
CA ASN A 274 -25.33 14.37 -6.14
C ASN A 274 -25.49 15.90 -6.32
N ASN A 275 -24.47 16.70 -5.98
CA ASN A 275 -24.53 18.15 -6.09
C ASN A 275 -24.10 18.71 -7.47
N SER A 276 -23.66 17.87 -8.40
CA SER A 276 -23.17 18.27 -9.73
C SER A 276 -24.12 17.96 -10.89
N LYS A 277 -25.44 17.86 -10.66
CA LYS A 277 -26.42 17.68 -11.76
C LYS A 277 -27.19 18.95 -12.03
N PRO A 278 -26.99 19.61 -13.19
CA PRO A 278 -28.03 20.45 -13.76
C PRO A 278 -29.21 19.56 -14.18
N LYS A 279 -30.43 20.04 -13.92
CA LYS A 279 -31.68 19.41 -14.38
C LYS A 279 -31.62 19.16 -15.88
N ILE A 280 -31.64 17.92 -16.29
CA ILE A 280 -32.00 17.53 -17.66
C ILE A 280 -33.08 16.46 -17.62
N ILE A 281 -34.10 16.77 -18.38
CA ILE A 281 -35.34 16.10 -18.69
C ILE A 281 -35.13 14.68 -19.16
N ASN A 282 -36.05 13.80 -18.72
CA ASN A 282 -36.30 12.43 -19.12
C ASN A 282 -35.94 12.10 -20.59
N SER A 283 -35.02 11.16 -20.75
CA SER A 283 -35.16 10.16 -21.79
C SER A 283 -34.47 8.84 -21.33
N LYS A 284 -35.30 7.82 -21.19
CA LYS A 284 -34.85 6.43 -21.04
C LYS A 284 -34.00 6.07 -22.28
N LYS A 285 -32.68 6.02 -22.10
CA LYS A 285 -31.83 5.20 -22.92
C LYS A 285 -30.96 4.38 -21.98
N GLN A 286 -31.19 3.10 -21.98
CA GLN A 286 -30.23 2.10 -21.51
C GLN A 286 -28.93 2.34 -22.27
N THR A 287 -27.96 2.98 -21.62
CA THR A 287 -26.59 3.05 -22.14
C THR A 287 -26.00 1.66 -21.96
N LYS A 288 -25.75 1.02 -23.08
CA LYS A 288 -25.00 -0.23 -23.13
C LYS A 288 -23.64 -0.01 -22.49
N VAL A 289 -23.25 -0.90 -21.59
CA VAL A 289 -22.00 -0.93 -20.80
C VAL A 289 -20.73 -0.99 -21.67
N ASN A 290 -20.82 -0.82 -22.98
CA ASN A 290 -19.76 -1.12 -23.94
C ASN A 290 -18.84 0.06 -24.30
N ASP A 291 -18.99 1.26 -23.68
CA ASP A 291 -18.23 2.46 -24.07
C ASP A 291 -17.44 3.13 -22.93
N ILE A 292 -16.95 2.35 -21.98
CA ILE A 292 -15.91 2.88 -21.07
C ILE A 292 -14.57 2.63 -21.75
N GLY A 293 -14.12 3.61 -22.54
CA GLY A 293 -12.77 3.58 -23.11
C GLY A 293 -11.69 3.51 -22.02
N TYR A 294 -10.54 2.96 -22.36
CA TYR A 294 -9.41 2.82 -21.43
C TYR A 294 -8.90 4.16 -20.92
N ASP A 295 -9.06 5.23 -21.69
CA ASP A 295 -8.70 6.61 -21.30
C ASP A 295 -9.48 7.08 -20.07
N ASN A 296 -10.76 6.72 -19.94
CA ASN A 296 -11.55 7.03 -18.75
C ASN A 296 -11.02 6.32 -17.49
N LEU A 297 -10.42 5.15 -17.62
CA LEU A 297 -9.76 4.45 -16.51
C LEU A 297 -8.45 5.13 -16.09
N ILE A 298 -7.74 5.75 -17.03
CA ILE A 298 -6.54 6.56 -16.75
C ILE A 298 -6.94 7.78 -15.94
N ASP A 299 -7.97 8.49 -16.35
CA ASP A 299 -8.46 9.67 -15.64
C ASP A 299 -8.97 9.34 -14.23
N GLU A 300 -9.70 8.23 -14.07
CA GLU A 300 -10.17 7.76 -12.76
C GLU A 300 -9.01 7.47 -11.81
N VAL A 301 -7.92 6.88 -12.31
CA VAL A 301 -6.71 6.60 -11.51
C VAL A 301 -5.99 7.88 -11.13
N ASN A 302 -5.85 8.82 -12.05
CA ASN A 302 -5.22 10.11 -11.81
C ASN A 302 -6.00 10.94 -10.77
N GLU A 303 -7.32 10.85 -10.74
CA GLU A 303 -8.15 11.47 -9.71
C GLU A 303 -7.96 10.80 -8.33
N ILE A 304 -7.88 9.47 -8.28
CA ILE A 304 -7.61 8.73 -7.02
C ILE A 304 -6.25 9.14 -6.44
N GLU A 305 -5.24 9.37 -7.27
CA GLU A 305 -3.91 9.81 -6.85
C GLU A 305 -3.89 11.17 -6.15
N LYS A 306 -4.70 12.12 -6.62
CA LYS A 306 -4.76 13.48 -6.05
C LYS A 306 -5.21 13.51 -4.59
N TYR A 307 -6.01 12.53 -4.13
CA TYR A 307 -6.60 12.50 -2.79
C TYR A 307 -5.75 11.78 -1.74
N GLU A 308 -4.75 10.99 -2.13
CA GLU A 308 -3.99 10.13 -1.22
C GLU A 308 -2.52 10.53 -1.02
N VAL A 309 -2.09 11.65 -1.60
CA VAL A 309 -0.70 12.12 -1.48
C VAL A 309 -0.41 12.54 -0.05
N GLY A 310 0.53 11.85 0.60
CA GLY A 310 1.11 12.24 1.90
C GLY A 310 0.71 11.40 3.13
N TYR A 311 -0.26 10.47 3.04
CA TYR A 311 -0.61 9.62 4.18
C TYR A 311 0.30 8.39 4.30
N GLN A 312 0.98 8.25 5.46
CA GLN A 312 1.65 7.02 5.85
C GLN A 312 1.07 6.51 7.17
N PRO A 313 0.48 5.30 7.22
CA PRO A 313 0.00 4.76 8.48
C PRO A 313 1.16 4.51 9.43
N PRO A 314 0.92 4.53 10.75
CA PRO A 314 1.94 4.21 11.73
C PRO A 314 2.49 2.80 11.46
N LYS A 315 3.81 2.68 11.58
CA LYS A 315 4.45 1.36 11.51
C LYS A 315 3.86 0.47 12.60
N PRO A 316 3.53 -0.80 12.31
CA PRO A 316 3.02 -1.71 13.33
C PRO A 316 3.96 -1.78 14.54
N LYS A 317 3.40 -1.76 15.75
CA LYS A 317 4.13 -1.62 17.03
C LYS A 317 5.13 -2.73 17.38
N LYS A 318 5.19 -3.83 16.63
CA LYS A 318 6.26 -4.82 16.80
C LYS A 318 7.49 -4.33 16.03
N GLN A 319 8.42 -3.69 16.73
CA GLN A 319 9.81 -3.72 16.31
C GLN A 319 10.20 -5.21 16.24
N GLN A 320 10.14 -5.77 15.04
CA GLN A 320 10.81 -7.04 14.82
C GLN A 320 12.30 -6.75 14.96
N SER A 321 12.99 -7.51 15.81
CA SER A 321 14.44 -7.52 15.81
C SER A 321 14.95 -7.55 14.37
N PRO A 322 15.99 -6.78 14.01
CA PRO A 322 16.57 -6.81 12.66
C PRO A 322 17.10 -8.20 12.29
N TYR A 323 17.09 -9.12 13.24
CA TYR A 323 17.57 -10.50 13.09
C TYR A 323 16.45 -11.51 13.33
N PRO A 324 16.42 -12.61 12.54
CA PRO A 324 15.46 -13.67 12.74
C PRO A 324 15.84 -14.53 13.97
N PHE A 325 14.87 -14.82 14.84
CA PHE A 325 15.03 -15.80 15.91
C PHE A 325 14.91 -17.25 15.41
N LYS A 326 14.57 -17.46 14.13
CA LYS A 326 14.56 -18.75 13.46
C LYS A 326 15.35 -18.67 12.17
N LEU A 327 16.29 -19.59 11.99
CA LEU A 327 17.19 -19.63 10.85
C LEU A 327 17.18 -21.02 10.20
N LYS A 328 17.11 -21.08 8.88
CA LYS A 328 17.32 -22.32 8.13
C LYS A 328 18.76 -22.40 7.65
N VAL A 329 19.44 -23.50 7.96
CA VAL A 329 20.80 -23.79 7.52
C VAL A 329 20.78 -24.94 6.54
N HIS A 330 21.13 -24.65 5.29
CA HIS A 330 21.23 -25.65 4.24
C HIS A 330 22.66 -26.23 4.18
N ILE A 331 22.79 -27.52 4.33
CA ILE A 331 24.06 -28.26 4.28
C ILE A 331 24.05 -29.19 3.08
N TRP A 332 25.16 -29.24 2.36
CA TRP A 332 25.20 -29.85 1.03
C TRP A 332 25.71 -31.29 1.00
N SER A 333 26.55 -31.68 1.96
CA SER A 333 27.10 -33.03 2.04
C SER A 333 27.16 -33.53 3.49
N ARG A 334 27.33 -34.83 3.66
CA ARG A 334 27.53 -35.44 4.99
C ARG A 334 28.75 -34.84 5.70
N GLY A 335 29.88 -34.72 4.99
CA GLY A 335 31.09 -34.11 5.56
C GLY A 335 30.95 -32.66 5.97
N ASP A 336 30.03 -31.91 5.33
CA ASP A 336 29.70 -30.52 5.72
C ASP A 336 28.84 -30.48 6.99
N VAL A 337 28.09 -31.54 7.34
CA VAL A 337 27.38 -31.64 8.62
C VAL A 337 28.39 -31.75 9.77
N ASP A 338 29.39 -32.58 9.63
CA ASP A 338 30.42 -32.77 10.67
C ASP A 338 31.21 -31.47 10.86
N LYS A 339 31.60 -30.81 9.78
CA LYS A 339 32.21 -29.46 9.82
C LYS A 339 31.32 -28.43 10.50
N PHE A 340 30.02 -28.47 10.21
CA PHE A 340 29.05 -27.57 10.83
C PHE A 340 28.92 -27.80 12.31
N CYS A 341 28.77 -29.06 12.75
CA CYS A 341 28.72 -29.46 14.14
C CYS A 341 29.96 -28.98 14.91
N ASN A 342 31.14 -29.22 14.35
CA ASN A 342 32.40 -28.76 14.92
C ASN A 342 32.47 -27.23 15.00
N THR A 343 32.02 -26.53 13.97
CA THR A 343 32.03 -25.07 13.91
C THR A 343 31.14 -24.43 14.98
N ILE A 344 29.94 -24.98 15.21
CA ILE A 344 29.02 -24.47 16.22
C ILE A 344 29.28 -25.01 17.61
N GLY A 345 30.18 -26.04 17.73
CA GLY A 345 30.52 -26.69 18.99
C GLY A 345 29.36 -27.51 19.60
N LYS A 346 28.54 -28.13 18.76
CA LYS A 346 27.39 -28.92 19.17
C LYS A 346 27.34 -30.23 18.36
N SER A 347 27.05 -31.33 19.01
CA SER A 347 26.71 -32.58 18.34
C SER A 347 25.23 -32.58 17.97
N LEU A 348 24.93 -32.81 16.70
CA LEU A 348 23.56 -32.82 16.20
C LEU A 348 23.13 -34.20 15.74
N SER A 349 21.91 -34.58 16.10
CA SER A 349 21.31 -35.82 15.59
C SER A 349 20.82 -35.61 14.15
N TYR A 350 21.15 -36.54 13.25
CA TYR A 350 20.72 -36.47 11.84
C TYR A 350 19.20 -36.60 11.67
N ASP A 351 18.52 -37.19 12.66
CA ASP A 351 17.07 -37.39 12.64
C ASP A 351 16.30 -36.18 13.12
N LYS A 352 16.95 -35.28 13.85
CA LYS A 352 16.32 -34.14 14.49
C LYS A 352 16.73 -32.82 13.82
N ARG A 353 15.94 -32.41 12.87
CA ARG A 353 16.25 -31.23 12.01
C ARG A 353 15.89 -29.87 12.62
N ARG A 354 15.28 -29.84 13.81
CA ARG A 354 14.89 -28.61 14.51
C ARG A 354 15.45 -28.60 15.91
N PHE A 355 16.23 -27.60 16.24
CA PHE A 355 16.82 -27.46 17.57
C PHE A 355 16.96 -25.99 17.97
N THR A 356 17.03 -25.76 19.28
CA THR A 356 17.35 -24.45 19.85
C THR A 356 18.84 -24.37 20.12
N TYR A 357 19.48 -23.33 19.55
CA TYR A 357 20.87 -23.02 19.78
C TYR A 357 21.05 -22.16 21.03
N THR A 358 22.01 -22.47 21.85
CA THR A 358 22.51 -21.65 22.95
C THR A 358 24.02 -21.57 22.91
N LYS A 359 24.58 -20.41 23.26
CA LYS A 359 26.03 -20.20 23.37
C LYS A 359 26.67 -20.97 24.52
N ASP A 360 25.88 -21.39 25.50
CA ASP A 360 26.32 -22.17 26.62
C ASP A 360 26.82 -23.57 26.16
N LYS A 361 28.11 -23.82 26.33
CA LYS A 361 28.75 -25.04 25.88
C LYS A 361 28.31 -26.29 26.67
N THR A 362 27.81 -26.09 27.88
CA THR A 362 27.40 -27.18 28.77
C THR A 362 26.00 -27.71 28.47
N LYS A 363 25.20 -26.93 27.76
CA LYS A 363 23.81 -27.28 27.40
C LYS A 363 23.73 -27.97 26.04
N ASN A 364 23.18 -29.15 26.02
CA ASN A 364 22.83 -29.83 24.78
C ASN A 364 21.73 -29.11 24.00
N PRO A 365 21.69 -29.24 22.68
CA PRO A 365 20.62 -28.67 21.88
C PRO A 365 19.26 -29.22 22.30
N THR A 366 18.31 -28.35 22.59
CA THR A 366 16.92 -28.77 22.84
C THR A 366 16.24 -28.98 21.48
N TYR A 367 15.79 -30.21 21.25
CA TYR A 367 15.08 -30.55 20.01
C TYR A 367 13.59 -30.32 20.15
N THR A 368 13.01 -29.69 19.14
CA THR A 368 11.55 -29.55 19.02
C THR A 368 11.04 -30.71 18.18
N GLU A 369 10.29 -31.63 18.79
CA GLU A 369 9.68 -32.73 18.04
C GLU A 369 8.64 -32.19 17.05
N THR A 370 8.88 -32.45 15.79
CA THR A 370 7.83 -32.34 14.77
C THR A 370 7.91 -33.57 13.90
N ARG A 371 6.80 -34.26 13.72
CA ARG A 371 6.66 -35.29 12.70
C ARG A 371 7.05 -34.70 11.36
N THR A 372 8.26 -34.94 10.91
CA THR A 372 8.71 -34.53 9.58
C THR A 372 8.17 -35.56 8.59
N ASN A 373 7.16 -35.12 7.83
CA ASN A 373 6.90 -35.77 6.55
C ASN A 373 8.20 -35.64 5.71
N PRO A 374 8.75 -36.74 5.17
CA PRO A 374 9.89 -36.64 4.29
C PRO A 374 9.54 -35.70 3.16
N PHE A 375 10.47 -34.83 2.79
CA PHE A 375 10.32 -33.91 1.67
C PHE A 375 10.07 -34.69 0.37
N VAL A 376 8.85 -34.97 0.06
CA VAL A 376 8.44 -35.25 -1.30
C VAL A 376 8.41 -33.89 -1.98
N LYS A 377 9.41 -33.61 -2.80
CA LYS A 377 9.41 -32.47 -3.71
C LYS A 377 8.21 -32.65 -4.64
N ARG A 378 7.09 -32.04 -4.31
CA ARG A 378 5.97 -31.97 -5.25
C ARG A 378 6.37 -30.96 -6.31
N VAL A 379 6.78 -31.44 -7.47
CA VAL A 379 6.79 -30.62 -8.69
C VAL A 379 5.36 -30.16 -8.88
N THR A 380 5.13 -28.86 -8.81
CA THR A 380 3.78 -28.33 -9.02
C THR A 380 3.38 -28.57 -10.47
N HIS A 381 2.10 -28.79 -10.73
CA HIS A 381 1.59 -28.93 -12.09
C HIS A 381 1.97 -27.71 -12.96
N LYS A 382 2.00 -26.53 -12.35
CA LYS A 382 2.43 -25.28 -12.97
C LYS A 382 3.89 -25.36 -13.46
N GLU A 383 4.84 -25.80 -12.62
CA GLU A 383 6.26 -25.93 -12.99
C GLU A 383 6.45 -26.90 -14.17
N ARG A 384 5.71 -27.99 -14.18
CA ARG A 384 5.77 -28.97 -15.28
C ARG A 384 5.25 -28.40 -16.59
N ILE A 385 4.08 -27.72 -16.59
CA ILE A 385 3.49 -27.13 -17.78
C ILE A 385 4.40 -26.05 -18.36
N GLU A 386 4.91 -25.16 -17.53
CA GLU A 386 5.79 -24.06 -17.96
C GLU A 386 7.11 -24.59 -18.54
N SER A 387 7.63 -25.68 -17.98
CA SER A 387 8.81 -26.37 -18.54
C SER A 387 8.54 -27.04 -19.90
N GLU A 388 7.32 -27.55 -20.12
CA GLU A 388 6.94 -28.13 -21.39
C GLU A 388 6.88 -27.09 -22.52
N TYR A 389 6.42 -25.87 -22.22
CA TYR A 389 6.41 -24.79 -23.22
C TYR A 389 7.81 -24.35 -23.65
N TRP A 390 8.84 -24.64 -22.85
CA TRP A 390 10.22 -24.30 -23.19
C TRP A 390 10.86 -25.22 -24.23
N LYS A 391 10.12 -26.20 -24.74
CA LYS A 391 10.59 -27.09 -25.83
C LYS A 391 10.99 -26.27 -27.07
N ASN A 392 12.04 -26.73 -27.75
CA ASN A 392 12.57 -26.06 -28.93
C ASN A 392 13.05 -24.60 -28.69
N THR A 393 13.63 -24.34 -27.57
CA THR A 393 14.37 -23.12 -27.25
C THR A 393 15.78 -23.47 -26.73
N VAL A 394 16.49 -22.49 -26.21
CA VAL A 394 17.82 -22.73 -25.67
C VAL A 394 17.75 -23.73 -24.51
N GLU A 395 18.76 -24.58 -24.43
CA GLU A 395 18.87 -25.57 -23.36
C GLU A 395 18.71 -24.93 -21.98
N TYR A 396 17.87 -25.51 -21.13
CA TYR A 396 17.68 -25.09 -19.76
C TYR A 396 17.59 -26.28 -18.82
N ASN A 397 18.50 -26.33 -17.88
CA ASN A 397 18.50 -27.28 -16.79
C ASN A 397 18.73 -26.53 -15.46
N GLN A 398 17.82 -26.65 -14.54
CA GLN A 398 17.87 -26.08 -13.19
C GLN A 398 17.35 -27.12 -12.18
N ASP A 399 17.93 -28.31 -12.22
CA ASP A 399 17.64 -29.34 -11.24
C ASP A 399 18.03 -28.84 -9.85
N GLY A 400 17.08 -28.84 -8.95
CA GLY A 400 17.32 -28.32 -7.60
C GLY A 400 18.52 -28.96 -6.93
N TRP A 401 19.41 -28.17 -6.41
CA TRP A 401 20.44 -28.68 -5.53
C TRP A 401 19.75 -29.36 -4.36
N LYS A 402 19.88 -30.68 -4.31
CA LYS A 402 19.41 -31.45 -3.16
C LYS A 402 20.32 -31.10 -2.00
N THR A 403 19.81 -30.32 -1.05
CA THR A 403 20.47 -30.17 0.23
C THR A 403 20.53 -31.54 0.88
N TYR A 404 21.70 -31.94 1.37
CA TYR A 404 21.83 -33.17 2.13
C TYR A 404 20.93 -33.13 3.36
N VAL A 405 20.98 -32.02 4.10
CA VAL A 405 20.10 -31.72 5.24
C VAL A 405 19.86 -30.24 5.38
N THR A 406 18.69 -29.86 5.89
CA THR A 406 18.40 -28.51 6.32
C THR A 406 18.06 -28.53 7.79
N PHE A 407 18.83 -27.80 8.58
CA PHE A 407 18.52 -27.54 9.98
C PHE A 407 17.71 -26.29 10.14
N GLU A 408 16.66 -26.34 10.95
CA GLU A 408 15.91 -25.16 11.42
C GLU A 408 16.33 -24.86 12.86
N ILE A 409 17.02 -23.74 13.06
CA ILE A 409 17.61 -23.35 14.32
C ILE A 409 16.77 -22.23 14.94
N THR A 410 16.38 -22.41 16.18
CA THR A 410 15.71 -21.38 16.99
C THR A 410 16.72 -20.75 17.95
N PHE A 411 16.66 -19.46 18.15
CA PHE A 411 17.45 -18.69 19.10
C PHE A 411 16.53 -18.10 20.15
N ASN A 412 16.86 -18.24 21.44
CA ASN A 412 16.06 -17.68 22.52
C ASN A 412 16.28 -16.17 22.70
N ASN A 413 17.46 -15.69 22.32
CA ASN A 413 17.85 -14.30 22.43
C ASN A 413 18.84 -13.90 21.32
N GLU A 414 19.08 -12.61 21.20
CA GLU A 414 19.98 -12.05 20.20
C GLU A 414 21.44 -12.41 20.42
N ASN A 415 21.89 -12.61 21.66
CA ASN A 415 23.26 -12.98 21.97
C ASN A 415 23.62 -14.36 21.46
N ASP A 416 22.68 -15.33 21.54
CA ASP A 416 22.87 -16.67 20.98
C ASP A 416 22.97 -16.62 19.44
N LEU A 417 22.17 -15.77 18.80
CA LEU A 417 22.24 -15.55 17.36
C LEU A 417 23.58 -14.91 16.96
N ILE A 418 24.03 -13.90 17.69
CA ILE A 418 25.32 -13.23 17.42
C ILE A 418 26.49 -14.21 17.58
N ASP A 419 26.49 -15.02 18.64
CA ASP A 419 27.52 -16.05 18.83
C ASP A 419 27.53 -17.07 17.68
N PHE A 420 26.35 -17.51 17.27
CA PHE A 420 26.19 -18.43 16.14
C PHE A 420 26.74 -17.83 14.85
N THR A 421 26.34 -16.59 14.52
CA THR A 421 26.77 -15.92 13.28
C THR A 421 28.27 -15.68 13.22
N LYS A 422 28.89 -15.37 14.37
CA LYS A 422 30.36 -15.26 14.49
C LYS A 422 31.05 -16.60 14.19
N LYS A 423 30.53 -17.71 14.71
CA LYS A 423 31.09 -19.06 14.49
C LYS A 423 30.96 -19.49 13.03
N VAL A 424 29.77 -19.32 12.43
CA VAL A 424 29.54 -19.72 11.03
C VAL A 424 30.07 -18.71 10.01
N LYS A 425 30.54 -17.54 10.46
CA LYS A 425 31.07 -16.44 9.62
C LYS A 425 30.10 -15.98 8.53
N VAL A 426 28.82 -15.91 8.84
CA VAL A 426 27.75 -15.50 7.92
C VAL A 426 26.82 -14.50 8.60
N SER A 427 26.55 -13.37 7.94
CA SER A 427 25.54 -12.43 8.40
C SER A 427 24.13 -12.94 8.09
N VAL A 428 23.23 -12.79 9.05
CA VAL A 428 21.80 -13.12 8.92
C VAL A 428 20.95 -11.87 9.13
N SER A 429 19.80 -11.81 8.47
CA SER A 429 18.84 -10.73 8.61
C SER A 429 17.41 -11.23 8.43
N LEU A 430 16.43 -10.43 8.83
CA LEU A 430 15.01 -10.75 8.60
C LEU A 430 14.68 -11.04 7.12
N ASN A 431 15.39 -10.36 6.21
CA ASN A 431 15.22 -10.55 4.78
C ASN A 431 15.89 -11.83 4.27
N ARG A 432 16.72 -12.46 5.07
CA ARG A 432 17.48 -13.65 4.71
C ARG A 432 17.53 -14.66 5.88
N PRO A 433 16.39 -15.28 6.21
CA PRO A 433 16.28 -16.22 7.31
C PRO A 433 16.82 -17.63 6.96
N TYR A 434 17.75 -17.71 6.02
CA TYR A 434 18.42 -18.94 5.63
C TYR A 434 19.86 -18.66 5.24
N ILE A 435 20.73 -19.62 5.52
CA ILE A 435 22.12 -19.60 5.11
C ILE A 435 22.50 -20.95 4.53
N SER A 436 23.62 -21.00 3.80
CA SER A 436 24.25 -22.22 3.35
C SER A 436 25.56 -22.45 4.10
N PHE A 437 25.83 -23.68 4.49
CA PHE A 437 27.09 -24.02 5.11
C PHE A 437 27.77 -25.19 4.36
N PRO A 438 29.09 -25.13 4.07
CA PRO A 438 29.93 -23.94 4.20
C PRO A 438 29.47 -22.77 3.34
N ASN A 439 29.79 -21.55 3.79
CA ASN A 439 29.53 -20.34 3.01
C ASN A 439 30.47 -20.38 1.80
N LYS A 440 29.89 -20.46 0.61
CA LYS A 440 30.64 -20.35 -0.64
C LYS A 440 30.69 -18.88 -1.03
N GLU A 441 31.88 -18.30 -1.05
CA GLU A 441 32.05 -16.96 -1.60
C GLU A 441 31.53 -16.87 -3.04
N PRO A 442 30.92 -15.73 -3.42
CA PRO A 442 30.51 -15.51 -4.81
C PRO A 442 31.75 -15.63 -5.70
N LYS A 443 31.79 -16.66 -6.54
CA LYS A 443 32.84 -16.80 -7.54
C LYS A 443 32.77 -15.62 -8.51
N LYS A 444 33.89 -14.92 -8.74
CA LYS A 444 33.99 -13.95 -9.85
C LYS A 444 33.60 -14.64 -11.15
N TRP A 445 32.87 -13.90 -11.99
CA TRP A 445 32.47 -14.43 -13.28
C TRP A 445 33.70 -14.73 -14.11
N LYS A 446 33.86 -15.98 -14.51
CA LYS A 446 34.97 -16.41 -15.40
C LYS A 446 34.47 -16.68 -16.81
N TYR A 447 33.18 -16.70 -17.03
CA TYR A 447 32.56 -17.07 -18.31
C TYR A 447 31.40 -16.17 -18.61
N TRP A 448 31.25 -15.88 -19.90
CA TRP A 448 30.15 -15.19 -20.49
C TRP A 448 29.34 -16.12 -21.38
N TRP A 449 28.07 -15.84 -21.54
CA TRP A 449 27.17 -16.58 -22.39
C TRP A 449 26.95 -15.79 -23.68
N VAL A 450 27.42 -16.30 -24.83
CA VAL A 450 27.39 -15.63 -26.13
C VAL A 450 26.73 -16.50 -27.19
N CYS A 451 26.06 -15.87 -28.15
CA CYS A 451 25.52 -16.56 -29.32
C CYS A 451 26.66 -16.86 -30.31
N LYS A 452 26.76 -18.10 -30.78
CA LYS A 452 27.77 -18.48 -31.81
C LYS A 452 27.59 -17.76 -33.12
N ASN A 453 26.33 -17.46 -33.48
CA ASN A 453 26.04 -16.68 -34.68
C ASN A 453 26.30 -15.21 -34.38
N LYS A 454 27.47 -14.70 -34.77
CA LYS A 454 27.86 -13.31 -34.58
C LYS A 454 26.79 -12.37 -35.14
N ASN A 455 26.46 -11.29 -34.39
CA ASN A 455 25.52 -10.21 -34.75
C ASN A 455 24.03 -10.52 -34.66
N VAL A 456 23.61 -11.32 -33.71
CA VAL A 456 22.17 -11.49 -33.40
C VAL A 456 21.66 -10.28 -32.64
N ASN A 457 20.98 -9.39 -33.33
CA ASN A 457 20.30 -8.25 -32.73
C ASN A 457 18.86 -8.59 -32.34
N PRO A 458 18.27 -7.85 -31.37
CA PRO A 458 16.84 -7.89 -31.14
C PRO A 458 16.05 -7.62 -32.44
N LYS A 459 14.94 -8.31 -32.59
CA LYS A 459 14.00 -8.13 -33.71
C LYS A 459 13.19 -6.84 -33.55
N TYR A 460 12.91 -6.47 -32.33
CA TYR A 460 12.09 -5.34 -31.96
C TYR A 460 12.89 -4.21 -31.33
N PRO A 461 12.47 -2.94 -31.51
CA PRO A 461 13.18 -1.80 -30.97
C PRO A 461 13.22 -1.82 -29.46
N ILE A 462 14.34 -1.32 -28.88
CA ILE A 462 14.53 -1.15 -27.45
C ILE A 462 14.45 0.33 -27.10
N TYR A 463 13.59 0.69 -26.17
CA TYR A 463 13.46 2.02 -25.58
C TYR A 463 13.95 2.00 -24.13
N VAL A 464 14.87 2.88 -23.80
CA VAL A 464 15.35 3.13 -22.44
C VAL A 464 14.76 4.46 -21.96
N VAL A 465 13.80 4.42 -21.06
CA VAL A 465 13.20 5.64 -20.49
C VAL A 465 14.11 6.15 -19.38
N SER A 466 14.57 7.41 -19.49
CA SER A 466 15.53 7.99 -18.54
C SER A 466 15.23 9.46 -18.24
N LYS A 467 15.45 9.86 -16.97
CA LYS A 467 15.24 11.23 -16.51
C LYS A 467 16.33 11.65 -15.53
N GLY A 468 17.07 12.72 -15.84
CA GLY A 468 18.10 13.28 -14.95
C GLY A 468 19.24 12.31 -14.60
N ARG A 469 19.58 11.35 -15.48
CA ARG A 469 20.59 10.30 -15.23
C ARG A 469 21.64 10.17 -16.32
N SER A 470 21.96 11.24 -16.98
CA SER A 470 23.01 11.28 -18.01
C SER A 470 24.36 10.75 -17.53
N ASP A 471 24.73 11.01 -16.28
CA ASP A 471 26.02 10.57 -15.72
C ASP A 471 26.06 9.07 -15.44
N SER A 472 25.02 8.55 -14.79
CA SER A 472 24.96 7.12 -14.43
C SER A 472 24.66 6.23 -15.63
N ARG A 473 23.60 6.50 -16.38
CA ARG A 473 23.08 5.81 -17.59
C ARG A 473 23.42 4.31 -17.67
N LEU A 474 23.13 3.59 -16.59
CA LEU A 474 23.60 2.21 -16.41
C LEU A 474 23.10 1.25 -17.50
N THR A 475 21.81 1.32 -17.85
CA THR A 475 21.22 0.48 -18.92
C THR A 475 21.86 0.79 -20.27
N ILE A 476 22.08 2.06 -20.59
CA ILE A 476 22.70 2.50 -21.83
C ILE A 476 24.11 1.93 -21.93
N LYS A 477 24.95 2.12 -20.89
CA LYS A 477 26.30 1.54 -20.83
C LYS A 477 26.31 0.03 -20.98
N CYS A 478 25.30 -0.65 -20.40
CA CYS A 478 25.14 -2.08 -20.55
C CYS A 478 24.84 -2.49 -22.00
N LEU A 479 23.89 -1.81 -22.65
CA LEU A 479 23.51 -2.09 -24.04
C LEU A 479 24.66 -1.77 -25.02
N GLU A 480 25.37 -0.67 -24.81
CA GLU A 480 26.56 -0.29 -25.61
C GLU A 480 27.68 -1.34 -25.50
N ARG A 481 27.98 -1.79 -24.26
CA ARG A 481 28.96 -2.86 -24.04
C ARG A 481 28.60 -4.15 -24.77
N LEU A 482 27.30 -4.46 -24.85
CA LEU A 482 26.78 -5.65 -25.53
C LEU A 482 26.57 -5.44 -27.03
N ASN A 483 26.87 -4.25 -27.55
CA ASN A 483 26.65 -3.84 -28.94
C ASN A 483 25.17 -4.05 -29.37
N ILE A 484 24.23 -3.70 -28.49
CA ILE A 484 22.79 -3.85 -28.74
C ILE A 484 22.21 -2.49 -29.14
N PRO A 485 21.47 -2.40 -30.28
CA PRO A 485 20.82 -1.16 -30.69
C PRO A 485 19.71 -0.77 -29.72
N TYR A 486 19.61 0.53 -29.44
CA TYR A 486 18.61 1.09 -28.54
C TYR A 486 18.26 2.53 -28.91
N HIS A 487 17.14 3.02 -28.36
CA HIS A 487 16.79 4.43 -28.27
C HIS A 487 16.70 4.83 -26.80
N VAL A 488 17.27 5.98 -26.43
CA VAL A 488 17.04 6.61 -25.14
C VAL A 488 15.91 7.62 -25.28
N VAL A 489 14.91 7.55 -24.39
CA VAL A 489 13.74 8.43 -24.37
C VAL A 489 13.85 9.33 -23.15
N ILE A 490 13.95 10.65 -23.38
CA ILE A 490 14.22 11.66 -22.37
C ILE A 490 13.25 12.83 -22.47
N GLU A 491 13.12 13.56 -21.39
CA GLU A 491 12.38 14.82 -21.37
C GLU A 491 13.25 15.96 -21.96
N PRO A 492 12.66 17.05 -22.52
CA PRO A 492 13.39 18.13 -23.20
C PRO A 492 14.52 18.75 -22.38
N GLN A 493 14.35 18.92 -21.06
CA GLN A 493 15.36 19.51 -20.18
C GLN A 493 16.63 18.66 -20.05
N ASP A 494 16.57 17.36 -20.32
CA ASP A 494 17.72 16.46 -20.25
C ASP A 494 18.53 16.41 -21.54
N LEU A 495 17.98 16.93 -22.67
CA LEU A 495 18.59 16.85 -23.99
C LEU A 495 20.02 17.39 -24.04
N PRO A 496 20.38 18.57 -23.46
CA PRO A 496 21.72 19.07 -23.51
C PRO A 496 22.77 18.11 -22.93
N SER A 497 22.45 17.51 -21.77
CA SER A 497 23.36 16.59 -21.09
C SER A 497 23.53 15.26 -21.81
N TYR A 498 22.44 14.72 -22.41
CA TYR A 498 22.51 13.47 -23.16
C TYR A 498 23.18 13.64 -24.53
N LYS A 499 22.93 14.75 -25.22
CA LYS A 499 23.51 15.03 -26.55
C LYS A 499 25.05 15.10 -26.55
N CYS A 500 25.65 15.45 -25.40
CA CYS A 500 27.11 15.51 -25.27
C CYS A 500 27.79 14.12 -25.19
N ILE A 501 27.01 13.04 -24.90
CA ILE A 501 27.58 11.74 -24.53
C ILE A 501 26.92 10.55 -25.27
N ILE A 502 25.88 10.78 -26.02
CA ILE A 502 25.15 9.75 -26.80
C ILE A 502 24.94 10.28 -28.22
N ASP A 503 25.09 9.40 -29.20
CA ASP A 503 24.78 9.70 -30.61
C ASP A 503 23.34 10.27 -30.70
N PRO A 504 23.18 11.50 -31.24
CA PRO A 504 21.88 12.15 -31.38
C PRO A 504 20.81 11.29 -32.07
N LYS A 505 21.21 10.41 -32.98
CA LYS A 505 20.30 9.48 -33.70
C LYS A 505 19.64 8.44 -32.78
N LYS A 506 20.22 8.20 -31.61
CA LYS A 506 19.67 7.30 -30.60
C LYS A 506 18.77 8.01 -29.57
N ILE A 507 18.70 9.35 -29.61
CA ILE A 507 17.96 10.16 -28.64
C ILE A 507 16.57 10.47 -29.18
N LEU A 508 15.55 10.13 -28.42
CA LEU A 508 14.14 10.51 -28.67
C LEU A 508 13.68 11.42 -27.53
N VAL A 509 13.12 12.58 -27.90
CA VAL A 509 12.72 13.60 -26.94
C VAL A 509 11.19 13.58 -26.80
N LEU A 510 10.72 13.51 -25.56
CA LEU A 510 9.30 13.55 -25.24
C LEU A 510 8.72 14.96 -25.53
N PRO A 511 7.43 15.07 -25.90
CA PRO A 511 6.82 16.36 -26.19
C PRO A 511 6.39 17.13 -24.93
N TYR A 512 6.86 16.75 -23.74
CA TYR A 512 6.52 17.34 -22.44
C TYR A 512 7.66 17.23 -21.44
N SER A 513 7.57 18.00 -20.35
CA SER A 513 8.55 18.04 -19.25
C SER A 513 7.84 18.02 -17.89
N ASN A 514 8.43 17.32 -16.91
CA ASN A 514 8.13 17.42 -15.47
C ASN A 514 6.62 17.33 -15.08
N ARG A 515 5.86 16.47 -15.71
CA ARG A 515 4.42 16.29 -15.38
C ARG A 515 4.19 15.63 -14.02
N GLY A 516 5.17 14.95 -13.44
CA GLY A 516 5.06 14.33 -12.11
C GLY A 516 4.21 13.05 -12.04
N ASN A 517 3.72 12.54 -13.16
CA ASN A 517 2.80 11.39 -13.23
C ASN A 517 3.50 10.02 -13.28
N GLY A 518 4.80 9.96 -12.91
CA GLY A 518 5.56 8.72 -12.98
C GLY A 518 6.05 8.38 -14.40
N PRO A 519 6.61 7.17 -14.62
CA PRO A 519 7.17 6.78 -15.91
C PRO A 519 6.13 6.30 -16.94
N GLY A 520 4.88 6.12 -16.55
CA GLY A 520 3.83 5.54 -17.41
C GLY A 520 3.60 6.31 -18.71
N GLU A 521 3.55 7.64 -18.65
CA GLU A 521 3.35 8.48 -19.84
C GLU A 521 4.49 8.35 -20.86
N ALA A 522 5.75 8.33 -20.39
CA ALA A 522 6.90 8.15 -21.26
C ALA A 522 6.91 6.76 -21.94
N ARG A 523 6.49 5.73 -21.20
CA ARG A 523 6.37 4.36 -21.74
C ARG A 523 5.20 4.25 -22.72
N ASN A 524 4.08 4.92 -22.47
CA ASN A 524 2.96 5.01 -23.42
C ASN A 524 3.40 5.73 -24.71
N TRP A 525 4.22 6.77 -24.58
CA TRP A 525 4.77 7.43 -25.75
C TRP A 525 5.71 6.50 -26.57
N CYS A 526 6.54 5.69 -25.93
CA CYS A 526 7.36 4.65 -26.61
C CYS A 526 6.46 3.65 -27.36
N TRP A 527 5.36 3.27 -26.74
CA TRP A 527 4.38 2.35 -27.35
C TRP A 527 3.81 2.91 -28.66
N GLU A 528 3.31 4.15 -28.60
CA GLU A 528 2.74 4.82 -29.78
C GLU A 528 3.82 5.08 -30.87
N HIS A 529 5.04 5.41 -30.47
CA HIS A 529 6.17 5.56 -31.39
C HIS A 529 6.48 4.26 -32.10
N SER A 530 6.59 3.15 -31.38
CA SER A 530 6.83 1.82 -31.96
C SER A 530 5.70 1.39 -32.89
N LYS A 531 4.44 1.66 -32.51
CA LYS A 531 3.25 1.38 -33.33
C LYS A 531 3.28 2.17 -34.64
N LYS A 532 3.63 3.44 -34.61
CA LYS A 532 3.76 4.30 -35.80
C LYS A 532 4.85 3.79 -36.76
N LEU A 533 5.91 3.15 -36.23
CA LEU A 533 6.96 2.55 -37.03
C LEU A 533 6.60 1.16 -37.59
N GLY A 534 5.40 0.66 -37.31
CA GLY A 534 4.89 -0.62 -37.83
C GLY A 534 5.46 -1.87 -37.16
N TYR A 535 6.11 -1.75 -36.02
CA TYR A 535 6.62 -2.91 -35.31
C TYR A 535 5.47 -3.68 -34.63
N LYS A 536 5.58 -5.02 -34.62
CA LYS A 536 4.64 -5.89 -33.89
C LYS A 536 4.77 -5.72 -32.38
N ARG A 537 6.01 -5.61 -31.88
CA ARG A 537 6.35 -5.47 -30.46
C ARG A 537 7.44 -4.43 -30.26
N HIS A 538 7.68 -4.10 -29.01
CA HIS A 538 8.82 -3.30 -28.59
C HIS A 538 9.28 -3.67 -27.16
N TRP A 539 10.52 -3.33 -26.84
CA TRP A 539 11.03 -3.41 -25.50
C TRP A 539 11.02 -2.02 -24.84
N VAL A 540 10.61 -1.99 -23.56
CA VAL A 540 10.77 -0.82 -22.69
C VAL A 540 11.60 -1.21 -21.50
N MET A 541 12.63 -0.41 -21.18
CA MET A 541 13.56 -0.68 -20.11
C MET A 541 13.72 0.52 -19.18
N ASP A 542 13.90 0.23 -17.88
CA ASP A 542 14.36 1.22 -16.92
C ASP A 542 15.84 1.55 -17.18
N ASP A 543 16.30 2.71 -16.72
CA ASP A 543 17.67 3.23 -16.94
C ASP A 543 18.72 2.72 -15.93
N ASN A 544 18.36 1.84 -15.02
CA ASN A 544 19.22 1.35 -13.93
C ASN A 544 19.55 -0.15 -14.01
N ILE A 545 19.48 -0.75 -15.18
CA ILE A 545 19.90 -2.12 -15.41
C ILE A 545 21.43 -2.14 -15.59
N VAL A 546 22.11 -2.95 -14.78
CA VAL A 546 23.58 -3.03 -14.76
C VAL A 546 24.07 -4.13 -15.68
N ASN A 547 23.30 -5.24 -15.75
CA ASN A 547 23.70 -6.41 -16.50
C ASN A 547 22.51 -7.31 -16.84
N PHE A 548 22.72 -8.17 -17.83
CA PHE A 548 21.82 -9.27 -18.17
C PHE A 548 22.53 -10.58 -17.92
N LYS A 549 21.80 -11.60 -17.42
CA LYS A 549 22.35 -12.89 -17.02
C LYS A 549 21.48 -14.05 -17.52
N ARG A 550 22.10 -15.17 -17.78
CA ARG A 550 21.42 -16.44 -18.00
C ARG A 550 21.55 -17.32 -16.74
N LEU A 551 20.40 -17.82 -16.25
CA LEU A 551 20.38 -18.85 -15.23
C LEU A 551 20.32 -20.23 -15.89
N TYR A 552 21.37 -21.00 -15.71
CA TYR A 552 21.46 -22.35 -16.23
C TYR A 552 22.39 -23.19 -15.35
N ASN A 553 22.00 -24.41 -15.04
CA ASN A 553 22.78 -25.36 -14.26
C ASN A 553 23.39 -24.73 -13.00
N HIS A 554 22.55 -24.08 -12.18
CA HIS A 554 22.90 -23.43 -10.92
C HIS A 554 23.92 -22.28 -11.02
N ARG A 555 24.02 -21.64 -12.17
CA ARG A 555 24.92 -20.53 -12.41
C ARG A 555 24.18 -19.39 -13.10
N LYS A 556 24.47 -18.19 -12.68
CA LYS A 556 24.07 -16.95 -13.36
C LYS A 556 25.27 -16.41 -14.10
N LEU A 557 25.33 -16.68 -15.38
CA LEU A 557 26.41 -16.17 -16.23
C LEU A 557 25.95 -14.89 -16.94
N PRO A 558 26.80 -13.85 -17.00
CA PRO A 558 26.50 -12.67 -17.77
C PRO A 558 26.36 -13.02 -19.26
N VAL A 559 25.49 -12.30 -19.94
CA VAL A 559 25.25 -12.42 -21.38
C VAL A 559 26.16 -11.45 -22.11
N GLY A 560 26.76 -11.87 -23.22
CA GLY A 560 27.74 -11.09 -23.97
C GLY A 560 27.20 -10.44 -25.25
N ASP A 561 25.94 -10.70 -25.63
CA ASP A 561 25.35 -10.18 -26.86
C ASP A 561 23.81 -10.04 -26.78
N GLY A 562 23.20 -9.57 -27.88
CA GLY A 562 21.76 -9.36 -28.00
C GLY A 562 20.93 -10.62 -28.24
N GLY A 563 21.55 -11.80 -28.41
CA GLY A 563 20.84 -13.05 -28.69
C GLY A 563 19.81 -13.44 -27.64
N MET A 564 20.03 -13.05 -26.39
CA MET A 564 19.05 -13.28 -25.32
C MET A 564 17.69 -12.62 -25.58
N PHE A 565 17.68 -11.41 -26.12
CA PHE A 565 16.43 -10.70 -26.44
C PHE A 565 15.74 -11.41 -27.59
N ARG A 566 16.50 -11.83 -28.59
CA ARG A 566 15.98 -12.58 -29.71
C ARG A 566 15.31 -13.91 -29.29
N VAL A 567 15.90 -14.63 -28.34
CA VAL A 567 15.30 -15.84 -27.75
C VAL A 567 13.95 -15.54 -27.09
N CYS A 568 13.84 -14.45 -26.33
CA CYS A 568 12.58 -14.05 -25.72
C CYS A 568 11.53 -13.71 -26.78
N GLU A 569 11.91 -12.94 -27.80
CA GLU A 569 11.02 -12.54 -28.90
C GLU A 569 10.47 -13.75 -29.65
N GLU A 570 11.34 -14.67 -30.11
CA GLU A 570 10.96 -15.90 -30.81
C GLU A 570 10.09 -16.81 -29.94
N PHE A 571 10.35 -16.87 -28.62
CA PHE A 571 9.51 -17.62 -27.71
C PHE A 571 8.12 -17.01 -27.57
N VAL A 572 8.01 -15.70 -27.38
CA VAL A 572 6.75 -15.00 -27.17
C VAL A 572 5.92 -14.96 -28.46
N ASP A 573 6.57 -14.83 -29.62
CA ASP A 573 5.91 -14.77 -30.91
C ASP A 573 5.20 -16.09 -31.31
N ARG A 574 5.46 -17.17 -30.58
CA ARG A 574 4.73 -18.47 -30.74
C ARG A 574 3.28 -18.39 -30.27
N PHE A 575 2.93 -17.39 -29.46
CA PHE A 575 1.64 -17.28 -28.82
C PHE A 575 0.86 -16.06 -29.31
N GLU A 576 -0.43 -16.24 -29.56
CA GLU A 576 -1.32 -15.16 -30.00
C GLU A 576 -1.90 -14.32 -28.85
N ASN A 577 -1.82 -14.83 -27.60
CA ASN A 577 -2.46 -14.22 -26.43
C ASN A 577 -1.47 -13.79 -25.33
N VAL A 578 -0.27 -13.40 -25.71
CA VAL A 578 0.77 -12.91 -24.80
C VAL A 578 1.14 -11.47 -25.17
N PRO A 579 0.37 -10.47 -24.75
CA PRO A 579 0.68 -9.08 -25.05
C PRO A 579 1.83 -8.52 -24.21
N LEU A 580 2.19 -9.14 -23.07
CA LEU A 580 3.23 -8.67 -22.16
C LEU A 580 4.12 -9.82 -21.70
N ALA A 581 5.42 -9.65 -21.91
CA ALA A 581 6.45 -10.55 -21.42
C ALA A 581 7.64 -9.74 -20.87
N GLY A 582 8.60 -10.39 -20.22
CA GLY A 582 9.81 -9.71 -19.76
C GLY A 582 10.69 -10.53 -18.84
N LEU A 583 11.81 -9.94 -18.42
CA LEU A 583 12.85 -10.61 -17.68
C LEU A 583 12.60 -10.50 -16.15
N GLN A 584 12.90 -11.58 -15.42
CA GLN A 584 12.87 -11.55 -13.95
C GLN A 584 14.11 -10.86 -13.40
N TYR A 585 13.99 -10.25 -12.22
CA TYR A 585 15.14 -9.79 -11.45
C TYR A 585 16.01 -10.97 -11.02
N ASP A 586 17.31 -10.85 -11.19
CA ASP A 586 18.25 -11.88 -10.77
C ASP A 586 18.21 -12.14 -9.26
N PHE A 587 17.86 -11.13 -8.48
CA PHE A 587 17.66 -11.23 -7.03
C PHE A 587 16.56 -12.20 -6.63
N PHE A 588 15.46 -12.29 -7.43
CA PHE A 588 14.35 -13.18 -7.13
C PHE A 588 14.53 -14.62 -7.63
N CYS A 589 15.60 -14.88 -8.39
CA CYS A 589 15.96 -16.20 -8.86
C CYS A 589 17.29 -16.67 -8.22
N PRO A 590 17.29 -17.14 -6.97
CA PRO A 590 18.49 -17.72 -6.38
C PRO A 590 19.03 -18.86 -7.24
N ASP A 591 20.35 -18.89 -7.48
CA ASP A 591 21.01 -19.81 -8.40
C ASP A 591 20.87 -21.29 -8.04
N LYS A 592 20.58 -21.60 -6.79
CA LYS A 592 20.48 -22.96 -6.26
C LYS A 592 19.04 -23.50 -6.15
N GLN A 593 18.05 -22.71 -6.54
CA GLN A 593 16.66 -23.15 -6.51
C GLN A 593 16.19 -23.62 -7.88
N PRO A 594 15.32 -24.63 -7.93
CA PRO A 594 14.67 -25.04 -9.18
C PRO A 594 13.62 -23.99 -9.54
N PHE A 595 13.82 -23.36 -10.67
CA PHE A 595 12.82 -22.51 -11.29
C PHE A 595 12.45 -23.07 -12.66
N PRO A 596 11.17 -22.97 -13.07
CA PRO A 596 10.84 -23.17 -14.47
C PRO A 596 11.52 -22.07 -15.31
N PRO A 597 11.88 -22.32 -16.57
CA PRO A 597 12.50 -21.32 -17.43
C PRO A 597 11.62 -20.10 -17.64
N VAL A 598 10.30 -20.31 -17.65
CA VAL A 598 9.27 -19.27 -17.83
C VAL A 598 8.16 -19.48 -16.82
N VAL A 599 7.61 -18.39 -16.29
CA VAL A 599 6.44 -18.36 -15.41
C VAL A 599 5.31 -17.60 -16.09
N ARG A 600 4.13 -18.21 -16.13
CA ARG A 600 2.90 -17.58 -16.67
C ARG A 600 2.20 -16.73 -15.61
N ASN A 601 1.49 -15.73 -16.08
CA ASN A 601 0.45 -15.01 -15.33
C ASN A 601 0.99 -14.42 -14.03
N SER A 602 2.10 -13.69 -14.18
CA SER A 602 2.77 -12.97 -13.12
C SER A 602 3.06 -11.54 -13.54
N ARG A 603 3.48 -10.71 -12.60
CA ARG A 603 3.93 -9.35 -12.87
C ARG A 603 5.22 -9.34 -13.68
N ILE A 604 5.36 -8.35 -14.53
CA ILE A 604 6.59 -8.09 -15.28
C ILE A 604 7.11 -6.72 -14.84
N TYR A 605 8.43 -6.58 -14.69
CA TYR A 605 9.05 -5.33 -14.22
C TYR A 605 10.25 -4.93 -15.05
N SER A 606 10.40 -3.65 -15.25
CA SER A 606 11.65 -2.93 -15.64
C SER A 606 12.24 -3.30 -17.00
N VAL A 607 12.09 -4.51 -17.50
CA VAL A 607 12.48 -4.94 -18.85
C VAL A 607 11.30 -5.71 -19.46
N LEU A 608 10.53 -5.00 -20.24
CA LEU A 608 9.22 -5.45 -20.73
C LEU A 608 9.22 -5.54 -22.24
N LEU A 609 8.71 -6.66 -22.77
CA LEU A 609 8.41 -6.88 -24.18
C LEU A 609 6.90 -6.82 -24.38
N ILE A 610 6.45 -5.87 -25.20
CA ILE A 610 5.05 -5.48 -25.30
C ILE A 610 4.56 -5.61 -26.73
N GLU A 611 3.36 -6.12 -26.92
CA GLU A 611 2.68 -6.20 -28.21
C GLU A 611 1.95 -4.88 -28.53
N ASN A 612 2.27 -4.28 -29.68
CA ASN A 612 1.78 -2.96 -30.06
C ASN A 612 0.26 -2.93 -30.36
N SER A 613 -0.33 -4.05 -30.73
CA SER A 613 -1.78 -4.18 -30.95
C SER A 613 -2.61 -4.25 -29.66
N CYS A 614 -1.97 -4.42 -28.50
CA CYS A 614 -2.65 -4.45 -27.23
C CYS A 614 -3.28 -3.08 -26.89
N ASN A 615 -4.53 -3.10 -26.45
CA ASN A 615 -5.30 -1.88 -26.16
C ASN A 615 -5.10 -1.31 -24.76
N PHE A 616 -4.40 -2.04 -23.88
CA PHE A 616 -4.06 -1.53 -22.56
C PHE A 616 -2.90 -0.53 -22.64
N ARG A 617 -2.80 0.35 -21.62
CA ARG A 617 -1.71 1.32 -21.48
C ARG A 617 -1.27 1.38 -20.03
N TRP A 618 -0.05 1.87 -19.79
CA TRP A 618 0.37 2.19 -18.43
C TRP A 618 -0.50 3.30 -17.87
N ARG A 619 -0.93 3.10 -16.65
CA ARG A 619 -1.67 4.05 -15.84
C ARG A 619 -1.22 3.94 -14.40
N GLY A 620 -1.46 4.97 -13.64
CA GLY A 620 -1.04 5.05 -12.25
C GLY A 620 0.38 5.58 -12.08
N ARG A 621 0.53 6.40 -11.04
CA ARG A 621 1.80 7.03 -10.68
C ARG A 621 2.80 6.03 -10.09
N TYR A 622 2.27 4.98 -9.41
CA TYR A 622 3.05 3.93 -8.77
C TYR A 622 2.60 2.55 -9.23
N ASN A 623 3.51 1.58 -9.16
CA ASN A 623 3.23 0.18 -9.49
C ASN A 623 2.64 -0.02 -10.89
N GLU A 624 2.87 0.92 -11.76
CA GLU A 624 2.35 0.99 -13.12
C GLU A 624 2.56 -0.32 -13.90
N ASP A 625 3.71 -0.99 -13.73
CA ASP A 625 4.01 -2.29 -14.32
C ASP A 625 3.12 -3.42 -13.76
N THR A 626 2.85 -3.38 -12.44
CA THR A 626 1.96 -4.35 -11.81
C THR A 626 0.51 -4.12 -12.21
N ILE A 627 0.11 -2.85 -12.32
CA ILE A 627 -1.24 -2.47 -12.77
C ILE A 627 -1.46 -2.96 -14.20
N LEU A 628 -0.54 -2.66 -15.12
CA LEU A 628 -0.62 -3.13 -16.50
C LEU A 628 -0.68 -4.68 -16.59
N SER A 629 0.14 -5.36 -15.80
CA SER A 629 0.12 -6.82 -15.75
C SER A 629 -1.24 -7.36 -15.28
N LEU A 630 -1.86 -6.74 -14.27
CA LEU A 630 -3.17 -7.16 -13.75
C LEU A 630 -4.32 -6.78 -14.68
N ASP A 631 -4.27 -5.62 -15.35
CA ASP A 631 -5.25 -5.22 -16.35
C ASP A 631 -5.29 -6.24 -17.50
N ILE A 632 -4.12 -6.64 -18.00
CA ILE A 632 -4.00 -7.67 -19.05
C ILE A 632 -4.54 -9.02 -18.56
N LEU A 633 -4.16 -9.46 -17.36
CA LEU A 633 -4.60 -10.76 -16.82
C LEU A 633 -6.10 -10.82 -16.53
N LYS A 634 -6.74 -9.68 -16.32
CA LYS A 634 -8.18 -9.54 -16.11
C LYS A 634 -8.96 -9.30 -17.39
N HIS A 635 -8.30 -9.26 -18.54
CA HIS A 635 -8.99 -9.07 -19.81
C HIS A 635 -10.09 -10.11 -20.02
N ASN A 636 -11.24 -9.65 -20.47
CA ASN A 636 -12.37 -10.49 -20.85
C ASN A 636 -12.81 -10.08 -22.25
N PRO A 637 -12.83 -10.99 -23.24
CA PRO A 637 -13.20 -10.66 -24.62
C PRO A 637 -14.60 -10.04 -24.77
N LYS A 638 -15.51 -10.33 -23.82
CA LYS A 638 -16.88 -9.80 -23.81
C LYS A 638 -17.01 -8.42 -23.18
N SER A 639 -16.06 -8.04 -22.32
CA SER A 639 -16.02 -6.76 -21.62
C SER A 639 -14.55 -6.40 -21.32
N PRO A 640 -13.78 -5.99 -22.32
CA PRO A 640 -12.32 -5.90 -22.25
C PRO A 640 -11.78 -5.01 -21.13
N PHE A 641 -12.51 -3.94 -20.79
CA PHE A 641 -12.10 -2.94 -19.82
C PHE A 641 -12.84 -3.02 -18.48
N ASP A 642 -13.72 -4.00 -18.30
CA ASP A 642 -14.40 -4.23 -17.03
C ASP A 642 -13.49 -4.98 -16.02
N ILE A 643 -12.42 -4.32 -15.64
CA ILE A 643 -11.43 -4.86 -14.69
C ILE A 643 -11.94 -4.92 -13.24
N LYS A 644 -13.08 -4.31 -12.95
CA LYS A 644 -13.77 -4.36 -11.64
C LYS A 644 -14.65 -5.60 -11.51
N ASN A 645 -14.96 -6.26 -12.60
CA ASN A 645 -15.79 -7.47 -12.59
C ASN A 645 -15.03 -8.64 -11.93
N LYS A 646 -15.58 -9.20 -10.88
CA LYS A 646 -14.97 -10.33 -10.15
C LYS A 646 -15.06 -11.67 -10.88
N ASN A 647 -15.88 -11.74 -11.90
CA ASN A 647 -16.14 -12.96 -12.70
C ASN A 647 -15.35 -12.96 -14.02
N TRP A 648 -14.21 -12.25 -14.07
CA TRP A 648 -13.39 -12.23 -15.28
C TRP A 648 -12.86 -13.64 -15.59
N LYS A 649 -13.08 -14.06 -16.83
CA LYS A 649 -12.46 -15.23 -17.43
C LYS A 649 -11.33 -14.70 -18.33
N GLY A 650 -10.15 -14.48 -17.74
CA GLY A 650 -9.02 -13.95 -18.48
C GLY A 650 -8.57 -14.91 -19.57
N ASP A 651 -8.34 -14.39 -20.76
CA ASP A 651 -7.87 -15.09 -21.94
C ASP A 651 -6.47 -14.65 -22.38
N LEU A 652 -5.96 -13.56 -21.80
CA LEU A 652 -4.62 -13.07 -22.04
C LEU A 652 -3.66 -13.55 -20.95
N CYS A 653 -2.41 -13.75 -21.34
CA CYS A 653 -1.34 -14.20 -20.46
C CYS A 653 -0.21 -13.18 -20.38
N THR A 654 0.53 -13.21 -19.28
CA THR A 654 1.85 -12.58 -19.15
C THR A 654 2.92 -13.66 -19.02
N LEU A 655 4.13 -13.40 -19.55
CA LEU A 655 5.26 -14.33 -19.45
C LEU A 655 6.47 -13.68 -18.80
N GLN A 656 6.97 -14.30 -17.73
CA GLN A 656 8.16 -13.89 -17.02
C GLN A 656 9.27 -14.92 -17.23
N PHE A 657 10.40 -14.48 -17.82
CA PHE A 657 11.55 -15.34 -18.03
C PHE A 657 12.39 -15.44 -16.77
N ASN A 658 12.54 -16.66 -16.23
CA ASN A 658 13.42 -16.96 -15.11
C ASN A 658 14.79 -17.49 -15.56
N CYS A 659 14.91 -17.94 -16.78
CA CYS A 659 16.16 -18.39 -17.37
C CYS A 659 17.02 -17.22 -17.88
N LEU A 660 16.40 -16.09 -18.19
CA LEU A 660 17.05 -14.86 -18.62
C LEU A 660 16.68 -13.75 -17.63
N LEU A 661 17.69 -13.14 -17.03
CA LEU A 661 17.55 -12.30 -15.86
C LEU A 661 18.11 -10.92 -16.12
N GLN A 662 17.56 -9.94 -15.44
CA GLN A 662 18.06 -8.58 -15.34
C GLN A 662 18.68 -8.32 -13.96
N GLU A 663 19.85 -7.70 -13.93
CA GLU A 663 20.48 -7.20 -12.71
C GLU A 663 20.27 -5.70 -12.62
N LYS A 664 19.55 -5.27 -11.59
CA LYS A 664 19.18 -3.87 -11.40
C LYS A 664 19.96 -3.26 -10.24
N SER A 665 20.50 -2.07 -10.46
CA SER A 665 21.04 -1.26 -9.36
C SER A 665 19.90 -0.71 -8.51
N PRO A 666 20.04 -0.70 -7.16
CA PRO A 666 19.02 -0.08 -6.30
C PRO A 666 18.79 1.38 -6.66
N THR A 667 17.55 1.75 -6.95
CA THR A 667 17.15 3.10 -7.36
C THR A 667 17.57 4.16 -6.33
N GLN A 668 17.54 3.81 -5.04
CA GLN A 668 17.92 4.69 -3.92
C GLN A 668 19.40 5.11 -3.91
N LYS A 669 20.26 4.44 -4.67
CA LYS A 669 21.70 4.77 -4.80
C LYS A 669 22.00 5.69 -5.98
N LEU A 670 21.02 5.99 -6.81
CA LEU A 670 21.18 6.80 -8.01
C LEU A 670 20.57 8.18 -7.81
N LYS A 671 21.30 9.23 -8.14
CA LYS A 671 20.76 10.59 -8.24
C LYS A 671 19.86 10.69 -9.47
N GLY A 672 18.84 11.56 -9.40
CA GLY A 672 17.90 11.79 -10.50
C GLY A 672 16.76 10.77 -10.60
N GLY A 673 15.89 10.97 -11.57
CA GLY A 673 14.65 10.21 -11.75
C GLY A 673 13.56 10.63 -10.74
N ASN A 674 12.50 9.84 -10.68
CA ASN A 674 11.38 10.09 -9.76
C ASN A 674 11.64 9.58 -8.32
N SER A 675 12.88 9.16 -8.01
CA SER A 675 13.20 8.47 -6.74
C SER A 675 13.08 9.37 -5.53
N ASP A 676 13.54 10.61 -5.63
CA ASP A 676 13.56 11.55 -4.50
C ASP A 676 12.16 12.00 -4.15
N GLU A 677 11.32 12.19 -5.15
CA GLU A 677 9.93 12.61 -4.98
C GLU A 677 9.07 11.46 -4.43
N PHE A 678 9.20 10.26 -4.99
CA PHE A 678 8.33 9.13 -4.66
C PHE A 678 8.71 8.37 -3.39
N TYR A 679 9.99 8.15 -3.16
CA TYR A 679 10.43 7.32 -2.04
C TYR A 679 10.74 8.11 -0.78
N PHE A 680 11.27 9.33 -0.90
CA PHE A 680 11.61 10.15 0.26
C PHE A 680 10.44 10.99 0.75
N LYS A 681 9.65 11.59 -0.15
CA LYS A 681 8.51 12.44 0.22
C LYS A 681 7.24 11.66 0.51
N GLU A 682 6.93 10.62 -0.27
CA GLU A 682 5.62 9.95 -0.25
C GLU A 682 5.63 8.56 0.40
N GLY A 683 6.79 7.91 0.51
CA GLY A 683 6.98 6.65 1.21
C GLY A 683 6.42 5.41 0.52
N THR A 684 6.55 4.25 1.17
CA THR A 684 6.19 2.95 0.59
C THR A 684 4.72 2.57 0.76
N TYR A 685 3.99 3.27 1.66
CA TYR A 685 2.59 2.97 1.90
C TYR A 685 1.70 3.39 0.75
N ASN A 686 1.78 4.64 0.31
CA ASN A 686 0.95 5.16 -0.78
C ASN A 686 1.14 4.36 -2.07
N LYS A 687 2.40 4.02 -2.37
CA LYS A 687 2.74 3.10 -3.45
C LYS A 687 2.01 1.77 -3.35
N SER A 688 1.94 1.18 -2.15
CA SER A 688 1.28 -0.11 -1.94
C SER A 688 -0.23 0.02 -1.91
N LYS A 689 -0.74 1.12 -1.35
CA LYS A 689 -2.17 1.41 -1.20
C LYS A 689 -2.85 1.68 -2.53
N MET A 690 -2.18 2.38 -3.43
CA MET A 690 -2.68 2.63 -4.78
C MET A 690 -3.06 1.33 -5.51
N LEU A 691 -2.20 0.31 -5.45
CA LEU A 691 -2.50 -0.98 -6.08
C LEU A 691 -3.68 -1.69 -5.40
N GLU A 692 -3.83 -1.55 -4.08
CA GLU A 692 -4.99 -2.09 -3.36
C GLU A 692 -6.28 -1.36 -3.73
N VAL A 693 -6.22 -0.07 -4.00
CA VAL A 693 -7.40 0.72 -4.44
C VAL A 693 -7.84 0.29 -5.83
N ILE A 694 -6.90 0.12 -6.75
CA ILE A 694 -7.19 -0.24 -8.16
C ILE A 694 -7.59 -1.72 -8.29
N HIS A 695 -6.86 -2.62 -7.61
CA HIS A 695 -7.00 -4.06 -7.72
C HIS A 695 -7.20 -4.74 -6.36
N GLY A 696 -8.09 -4.19 -5.51
CA GLY A 696 -8.34 -4.66 -4.13
C GLY A 696 -8.90 -6.08 -4.02
N ASP A 697 -9.43 -6.62 -5.09
CA ASP A 697 -9.86 -8.02 -5.21
C ASP A 697 -8.70 -9.02 -5.15
N VAL A 698 -7.53 -8.65 -5.69
CA VAL A 698 -6.33 -9.50 -5.73
C VAL A 698 -5.12 -8.91 -5.02
N SER A 699 -5.16 -7.65 -4.61
CA SER A 699 -4.02 -6.97 -3.97
C SER A 699 -4.37 -6.45 -2.57
N LYS A 700 -3.43 -6.54 -1.63
CA LYS A 700 -3.54 -6.01 -0.27
C LYS A 700 -2.23 -5.41 0.19
N VAL A 701 -2.32 -4.32 0.94
CA VAL A 701 -1.16 -3.75 1.64
C VAL A 701 -0.76 -4.64 2.81
N LYS A 702 0.54 -4.97 2.90
CA LYS A 702 1.13 -5.69 4.02
C LYS A 702 2.41 -5.03 4.48
N TYR A 703 2.61 -4.98 5.79
CA TYR A 703 3.89 -4.56 6.37
C TYR A 703 4.81 -5.77 6.51
N MET A 704 5.94 -5.74 5.79
CA MET A 704 6.96 -6.82 5.80
C MET A 704 8.33 -6.18 5.59
N TYR A 705 9.38 -6.77 6.17
CA TYR A 705 10.76 -6.32 5.96
C TYR A 705 10.97 -4.82 6.26
N ASN A 706 10.37 -4.35 7.36
CA ASN A 706 10.44 -2.96 7.86
C ASN A 706 9.86 -1.89 6.91
N ARG A 707 8.99 -2.26 5.97
CA ARG A 707 8.29 -1.33 5.07
C ARG A 707 6.95 -1.89 4.59
N TYR A 708 6.11 -1.03 4.06
CA TYR A 708 4.87 -1.44 3.42
C TYR A 708 5.14 -2.02 2.03
N HIS A 709 4.45 -3.11 1.73
CA HIS A 709 4.48 -3.81 0.44
C HIS A 709 3.07 -4.08 -0.02
N HIS A 710 2.85 -4.05 -1.33
CA HIS A 710 1.68 -4.68 -1.92
C HIS A 710 1.91 -6.19 -2.02
N LYS A 711 0.89 -6.96 -1.69
CA LYS A 711 0.88 -8.42 -1.88
C LYS A 711 -0.23 -8.76 -2.85
N VAL A 712 0.13 -9.25 -4.04
CA VAL A 712 -0.81 -9.68 -5.07
C VAL A 712 -1.03 -11.19 -5.00
N ASN A 713 -2.28 -11.61 -5.13
CA ASN A 713 -2.67 -13.01 -5.29
C ASN A 713 -2.85 -13.33 -6.77
N TYR A 714 -1.92 -14.04 -7.38
CA TYR A 714 -1.97 -14.45 -8.77
C TYR A 714 -2.70 -15.79 -9.01
N LEU A 715 -3.16 -16.48 -7.96
CA LEU A 715 -3.87 -17.76 -8.09
C LEU A 715 -5.13 -17.70 -8.98
N PRO A 716 -5.92 -16.61 -8.93
CA PRO A 716 -7.10 -16.52 -9.80
C PRO A 716 -6.78 -16.62 -11.30
N PHE A 717 -5.58 -16.21 -11.72
CA PHE A 717 -5.15 -16.18 -13.13
C PHE A 717 -4.55 -17.51 -13.62
N LYS A 718 -4.51 -18.54 -12.79
CA LYS A 718 -3.93 -19.85 -13.14
C LYS A 718 -4.58 -20.51 -14.38
N ASN A 719 -5.83 -20.17 -14.64
CA ASN A 719 -6.62 -20.72 -15.75
C ASN A 719 -6.44 -19.97 -17.07
N ASN A 720 -5.74 -18.83 -17.10
CA ASN A 720 -5.36 -18.18 -18.34
C ASN A 720 -4.29 -19.06 -19.02
N GLU A 721 -4.61 -19.66 -20.15
CA GLU A 721 -3.74 -20.61 -20.84
C GLU A 721 -3.13 -20.01 -22.09
N LEU A 722 -1.91 -20.43 -22.40
CA LEU A 722 -1.20 -20.01 -23.61
C LEU A 722 -1.87 -20.62 -24.85
N LYS A 723 -2.02 -19.79 -25.87
CA LYS A 723 -2.56 -20.21 -27.18
C LYS A 723 -1.49 -19.99 -28.24
N TYR A 724 -1.13 -21.06 -28.93
CA TYR A 724 -0.20 -20.96 -30.05
C TYR A 724 -0.84 -20.22 -31.22
N VAL A 725 -0.03 -19.43 -31.93
CA VAL A 725 -0.45 -18.86 -33.21
C VAL A 725 -0.86 -19.97 -34.19
N LYS A 726 -1.84 -19.68 -35.06
CA LYS A 726 -2.34 -20.64 -36.00
C LYS A 726 -1.21 -21.21 -36.86
N GLY A 727 -1.11 -22.53 -36.93
CA GLY A 727 -0.11 -23.25 -37.74
C GLY A 727 1.24 -23.47 -37.02
N TYR A 728 1.43 -22.99 -35.80
CA TYR A 728 2.64 -23.30 -35.02
C TYR A 728 2.51 -24.70 -34.38
N ASP A 729 3.49 -25.56 -34.68
CA ASP A 729 3.62 -26.89 -34.09
C ASP A 729 4.98 -27.02 -33.40
N PRO A 730 5.01 -27.10 -32.06
CA PRO A 730 6.27 -27.17 -31.30
C PRO A 730 7.08 -28.45 -31.57
N LEU A 731 6.48 -29.46 -32.21
CA LEU A 731 7.17 -30.70 -32.58
C LEU A 731 7.78 -30.63 -33.99
N LYS A 732 7.21 -29.83 -34.87
CA LYS A 732 7.63 -29.73 -36.29
C LYS A 732 8.66 -28.60 -36.48
N ASN A 733 8.59 -27.51 -35.70
CA ASN A 733 9.43 -26.35 -35.89
C ASN A 733 10.81 -26.49 -35.21
N LYS A 734 11.41 -27.66 -35.25
CA LYS A 734 12.73 -27.97 -34.66
C LYS A 734 13.89 -27.11 -35.21
N LYS A 735 13.77 -26.59 -36.41
CA LYS A 735 14.88 -25.85 -37.06
C LYS A 735 15.17 -24.47 -36.51
N GLU A 736 14.25 -23.84 -35.75
CA GLU A 736 14.48 -22.50 -35.16
C GLU A 736 15.43 -22.53 -33.98
N THR A 737 15.59 -23.67 -33.30
CA THR A 737 16.51 -23.81 -32.16
C THR A 737 17.97 -23.83 -32.56
N ASP A 738 18.28 -24.19 -33.82
CA ASP A 738 19.66 -24.23 -34.34
C ASP A 738 20.22 -22.80 -34.57
N LEU A 739 19.35 -21.79 -34.65
CA LEU A 739 19.75 -20.40 -34.84
C LEU A 739 20.39 -19.76 -33.59
N PHE A 740 20.12 -20.32 -32.41
CA PHE A 740 20.58 -19.75 -31.13
C PHE A 740 21.44 -20.73 -30.33
N VAL A 741 22.53 -21.16 -30.93
CA VAL A 741 23.54 -21.94 -30.21
C VAL A 741 24.38 -20.98 -29.38
N PHE A 742 24.25 -21.11 -28.07
CA PHE A 742 25.04 -20.33 -27.12
C PHE A 742 26.23 -21.13 -26.63
N GLU A 743 27.34 -20.44 -26.45
CA GLU A 743 28.52 -21.02 -25.85
C GLU A 743 29.00 -20.18 -24.65
N ARG A 744 29.82 -20.81 -23.81
CA ARG A 744 30.48 -20.16 -22.68
C ARG A 744 31.89 -19.75 -23.10
N VAL A 745 32.14 -18.45 -23.15
CA VAL A 745 33.43 -17.87 -23.48
C VAL A 745 34.09 -17.31 -22.21
N LYS A 746 35.34 -17.65 -21.98
CA LYS A 746 36.10 -17.16 -20.83
C LYS A 746 36.63 -15.74 -21.18
N ASP A 747 36.47 -14.85 -20.22
CA ASP A 747 37.02 -13.48 -20.29
C ASP A 747 36.64 -12.76 -21.63
N TYR A 748 35.34 -12.76 -21.97
CA TYR A 748 34.79 -12.30 -23.24
C TYR A 748 35.09 -10.82 -23.52
N PHE A 749 34.98 -9.97 -22.47
CA PHE A 749 35.40 -8.60 -22.51
C PHE A 749 36.74 -8.50 -21.77
N LYS A 750 37.82 -8.27 -22.51
CA LYS A 750 39.07 -7.80 -21.93
C LYS A 750 38.88 -6.31 -21.62
N ASP A 751 39.31 -5.88 -20.45
CA ASP A 751 39.28 -4.49 -20.00
C ASP A 751 39.96 -3.54 -21.00
#